data_b843d2ee280c4cf9c103d26a635e5398
#
_entry.id   b843d2ee280c4cf9c103d26a635e5398
#
_cell.length_a   1.000
_cell.length_b   1.000
_cell.length_c   1.000
_cell.angle_alpha   90.00
_cell.angle_beta   90.00
_cell.angle_gamma   90.00
#
_symmetry.space_group_name_H-M   'P 1'
#
loop_
_entity.id
_entity.type
_entity.pdbx_description
1 polymer ?
#
loop_
_entity_poly.entity_id
_entity_poly.type
_entity_poly.pdbx_seq_one_letter_code
_entity_poly.pdbx_strand_id
1 'polypeptide(L)'
;MKLFSKKNVSQKEVQESNRPKRKGNLTHSHKKNFLYANNGKKSIIDFLPWIEFDEDHNLILLEDGRSVGAVFEITPYGTEAKPTSKLQAISDIVTNSIEDSFDERDMNPWVIQYFCQDEDNLQDYITLLKQYPRPHAQGTEFTKKWLDIMEYHLDSITKSDGLFFDNTVTKTPWRGKIRKTRLVIYRYIGPKEREDLNAQEKLDIVCNNLILALKGAGIAVKRLGKNEVSRWLAQIFNPAPLQGKKDFIKQLMDDQKQADELPIINDFAESLFYSEPKIKEGYWHFDNIPHAVVMVDRLKTPPKIGHITGETSKADGINALFDVLPESTMMSLTIVTHPQERLEEHINFVRGKAIGGNAESLSVKEDCDEAMEYIRQREKMYYSSIAFYVKDASIGGLKRKIQGLNSVLNNNGLVTVAEANEVAPASSFLRWLPMNYNPQNDIKRLYVKFNWCKHLANLLPVLGRSSGTGHSGVTFFNRGGEPLSYDPMVDKAQNGHKLILGPTGAGKSATLNIEIAQLVAMYRPRTIIVEVGNSFGLLVDFMEQLGVSVHRVSLKPGSGVVLNPLADSHLILQNKDIQFEIDENNLSDDIVNETLEQNEEDDAQRDVLGEIEISIRLMITGGEEREDELLRRSDRAMIRQAIVMAARVAYDERRQAVPSDVQEALFTLSKDTHLPEARRAKAYEMGESLSMFTQGFEGEIFNKQGTPWPDVDVIHVDLATFAREGYEAQLSIAYISLINHINNMGEQYQHQARAIVNITDESHIITVKPLTAAYLTKASKMWRKLGVWLWLATQNIEDFPDAASKLLSMIEWWEMLVTESSEAEKIRRFKALTDEQISMITSARKAARQYTEGVVLSKNVECLFRIVPPSLFLSLAMTEKDEKAERMKLMNEFNISELDAAIRVSKKLDEARGITRKYEDS
;
A
#
# COMPACT_ATOMS: atom_id res chain seq x y z
N MET A 1 -55.41 -15.96 -25.09
CA MET A 1 -55.30 -17.25 -25.77
C MET A 1 -55.07 -17.00 -27.26
N LYS A 2 -53.92 -17.23 -27.77
CA LYS A 2 -53.28 -17.06 -29.09
C LYS A 2 -52.12 -16.10 -29.03
N LEU A 3 -50.97 -16.60 -28.52
CA LEU A 3 -49.72 -15.90 -28.57
C LEU A 3 -48.50 -16.83 -28.72
N PHE A 4 -48.73 -18.04 -29.25
CA PHE A 4 -47.64 -18.90 -29.68
C PHE A 4 -47.99 -19.48 -31.05
N SER A 5 -47.80 -18.70 -32.14
CA SER A 5 -47.67 -19.29 -33.46
C SER A 5 -46.26 -19.91 -33.50
N LYS A 6 -46.18 -21.21 -33.76
CA LYS A 6 -44.94 -21.92 -34.10
C LYS A 6 -44.33 -21.25 -35.33
N LYS A 7 -43.32 -20.42 -35.14
CA LYS A 7 -42.40 -20.05 -36.20
C LYS A 7 -41.45 -21.19 -36.41
N ASN A 8 -41.28 -21.61 -37.69
CA ASN A 8 -40.30 -22.57 -38.10
C ASN A 8 -38.90 -22.11 -37.68
N VAL A 9 -38.30 -22.89 -36.79
CA VAL A 9 -36.95 -22.67 -36.28
C VAL A 9 -35.96 -23.03 -37.42
N SER A 10 -35.06 -22.13 -37.76
CA SER A 10 -34.02 -22.41 -38.77
C SER A 10 -33.02 -23.47 -38.25
N GLN A 11 -32.34 -24.19 -39.19
CA GLN A 11 -31.36 -25.22 -38.76
C GLN A 11 -30.20 -24.69 -37.87
N LYS A 12 -29.96 -23.37 -37.86
CA LYS A 12 -29.00 -22.72 -36.92
C LYS A 12 -29.52 -22.69 -35.49
N GLU A 13 -30.82 -22.48 -35.27
CA GLU A 13 -31.44 -22.48 -33.92
C GLU A 13 -31.46 -23.89 -33.31
N VAL A 14 -31.38 -24.95 -34.14
CA VAL A 14 -31.34 -26.35 -33.67
C VAL A 14 -29.96 -26.72 -33.07
N GLN A 15 -28.87 -26.07 -33.47
CA GLN A 15 -27.57 -26.31 -32.86
C GLN A 15 -27.34 -25.55 -31.54
N GLU A 16 -27.99 -24.40 -31.32
CA GLU A 16 -27.99 -23.71 -30.02
C GLU A 16 -28.94 -24.36 -28.99
N SER A 17 -29.87 -25.22 -29.44
CA SER A 17 -30.83 -25.87 -28.55
C SER A 17 -30.30 -27.07 -27.76
N ASN A 18 -29.01 -27.41 -27.90
CA ASN A 18 -28.38 -28.51 -27.13
C ASN A 18 -27.76 -28.03 -25.79
N ARG A 19 -27.89 -26.75 -25.39
CA ARG A 19 -27.71 -26.39 -24.00
C ARG A 19 -28.85 -26.98 -23.17
N PRO A 20 -28.58 -27.58 -22.00
CA PRO A 20 -29.63 -28.09 -21.15
C PRO A 20 -30.61 -26.93 -20.84
N LYS A 21 -31.79 -26.98 -21.44
CA LYS A 21 -32.87 -26.04 -21.09
C LYS A 21 -33.08 -26.16 -19.59
N ARG A 22 -32.75 -25.15 -18.81
CA ARG A 22 -33.13 -25.07 -17.40
C ARG A 22 -34.65 -25.32 -17.32
N LYS A 23 -35.04 -26.52 -16.89
CA LYS A 23 -36.42 -26.89 -16.74
C LYS A 23 -36.98 -26.12 -15.52
N GLY A 24 -37.90 -25.21 -15.75
CA GLY A 24 -38.74 -24.71 -14.69
C GLY A 24 -38.68 -23.21 -14.35
N ASN A 25 -37.78 -22.42 -14.93
CA ASN A 25 -37.74 -21.00 -14.61
C ASN A 25 -38.83 -20.22 -15.36
N LEU A 26 -39.86 -19.73 -14.63
CA LEU A 26 -40.80 -18.75 -15.14
C LEU A 26 -40.07 -17.41 -15.23
N THR A 27 -40.19 -16.68 -16.34
CA THR A 27 -39.65 -15.31 -16.42
C THR A 27 -40.40 -14.39 -15.44
N HIS A 28 -39.82 -13.28 -15.11
CA HIS A 28 -40.44 -12.24 -14.28
C HIS A 28 -41.83 -11.85 -14.83
N SER A 29 -41.97 -11.77 -16.15
CA SER A 29 -43.23 -11.53 -16.84
C SER A 29 -44.26 -12.65 -16.58
N HIS A 30 -43.86 -13.91 -16.57
CA HIS A 30 -44.76 -15.03 -16.26
C HIS A 30 -45.19 -15.01 -14.80
N LYS A 31 -44.30 -14.73 -13.84
CA LYS A 31 -44.60 -14.53 -12.42
C LYS A 31 -45.59 -13.40 -12.23
N LYS A 32 -45.33 -12.25 -12.88
CA LYS A 32 -46.21 -11.08 -12.82
C LYS A 32 -47.60 -11.39 -13.31
N ASN A 33 -47.75 -12.10 -14.45
CA ASN A 33 -49.04 -12.51 -14.98
C ASN A 33 -49.74 -13.53 -14.07
N PHE A 34 -49.02 -14.42 -13.43
CA PHE A 34 -49.56 -15.38 -12.47
C PHE A 34 -50.06 -14.68 -11.20
N LEU A 35 -49.31 -13.72 -10.67
CA LEU A 35 -49.70 -12.89 -9.52
C LEU A 35 -50.94 -12.01 -9.83
N TYR A 36 -51.01 -11.44 -11.04
CA TYR A 36 -52.22 -10.71 -11.48
C TYR A 36 -53.43 -11.61 -11.59
N ALA A 37 -53.25 -12.81 -12.13
CA ALA A 37 -54.33 -13.79 -12.25
C ALA A 37 -54.85 -14.24 -10.88
N ASN A 38 -54.00 -14.25 -9.84
CA ASN A 38 -54.33 -14.70 -8.49
C ASN A 38 -54.66 -13.54 -7.50
N ASN A 39 -54.84 -12.29 -7.97
CA ASN A 39 -55.05 -11.09 -7.13
C ASN A 39 -53.99 -10.90 -6.04
N GLY A 40 -52.73 -11.35 -6.28
CA GLY A 40 -51.60 -11.21 -5.37
C GLY A 40 -51.20 -9.76 -5.17
N LYS A 41 -50.77 -9.39 -3.97
CA LYS A 41 -50.10 -8.11 -3.71
C LYS A 41 -48.75 -8.10 -4.43
N LYS A 42 -48.40 -6.95 -5.00
CA LYS A 42 -47.05 -6.78 -5.61
C LYS A 42 -45.97 -6.97 -4.55
N SER A 43 -44.98 -7.78 -4.87
CA SER A 43 -43.73 -7.94 -4.10
C SER A 43 -42.71 -6.86 -4.48
N ILE A 44 -41.74 -6.60 -3.63
CA ILE A 44 -40.58 -5.74 -3.97
C ILE A 44 -39.85 -6.24 -5.22
N ILE A 45 -39.80 -7.55 -5.42
CA ILE A 45 -39.15 -8.21 -6.56
C ILE A 45 -39.77 -7.76 -7.90
N ASP A 46 -41.09 -7.47 -7.92
CA ASP A 46 -41.77 -6.93 -9.08
C ASP A 46 -41.29 -5.54 -9.52
N PHE A 47 -40.54 -4.86 -8.69
CA PHE A 47 -39.96 -3.54 -8.93
C PHE A 47 -38.42 -3.57 -9.16
N LEU A 48 -37.81 -4.76 -9.14
CA LEU A 48 -36.38 -4.93 -9.39
C LEU A 48 -36.16 -5.53 -10.79
N PRO A 49 -35.17 -5.05 -11.53
CA PRO A 49 -35.03 -5.41 -12.94
C PRO A 49 -34.23 -6.69 -13.19
N TRP A 50 -33.66 -7.32 -12.15
CA TRP A 50 -32.69 -8.41 -12.31
C TRP A 50 -33.37 -9.76 -12.43
N ILE A 51 -33.41 -10.32 -13.65
CA ILE A 51 -34.03 -11.61 -13.90
C ILE A 51 -33.04 -12.76 -13.77
N GLU A 52 -31.93 -12.71 -14.51
CA GLU A 52 -30.95 -13.77 -14.59
C GLU A 52 -29.56 -13.22 -14.67
N PHE A 53 -28.60 -13.90 -14.05
CA PHE A 53 -27.18 -13.63 -14.21
C PHE A 53 -26.57 -14.64 -15.19
N ASP A 54 -26.09 -14.18 -16.33
CA ASP A 54 -25.35 -14.96 -17.31
C ASP A 54 -23.89 -15.08 -16.85
N GLU A 55 -23.50 -16.26 -16.36
CA GLU A 55 -22.17 -16.55 -15.85
C GLU A 55 -21.10 -16.67 -16.95
N ASP A 56 -21.52 -17.07 -18.16
CA ASP A 56 -20.61 -17.20 -19.30
C ASP A 56 -20.04 -15.85 -19.75
N HIS A 57 -20.85 -14.79 -19.65
CA HIS A 57 -20.51 -13.44 -20.09
C HIS A 57 -20.45 -12.42 -18.96
N ASN A 58 -20.75 -12.80 -17.72
CA ASN A 58 -20.86 -11.92 -16.55
C ASN A 58 -21.78 -10.72 -16.79
N LEU A 59 -23.03 -11.00 -17.16
CA LEU A 59 -24.08 -10.03 -17.47
C LEU A 59 -25.34 -10.31 -16.65
N ILE A 60 -26.13 -9.25 -16.43
CA ILE A 60 -27.47 -9.35 -15.85
C ILE A 60 -28.50 -9.11 -16.93
N LEU A 61 -29.41 -10.05 -17.16
CA LEU A 61 -30.58 -9.90 -17.99
C LEU A 61 -31.65 -9.10 -17.24
N LEU A 62 -32.18 -8.04 -17.88
CA LEU A 62 -33.17 -7.16 -17.27
C LEU A 62 -34.62 -7.63 -17.48
N GLU A 63 -35.58 -6.98 -16.80
CA GLU A 63 -37.01 -7.38 -16.71
C GLU A 63 -37.73 -7.48 -18.06
N ASP A 64 -37.26 -6.82 -19.10
CA ASP A 64 -37.82 -6.89 -20.44
C ASP A 64 -37.37 -8.16 -21.20
N GLY A 65 -36.49 -8.97 -20.64
CA GLY A 65 -35.92 -10.19 -21.24
C GLY A 65 -35.09 -9.98 -22.50
N ARG A 66 -34.59 -8.73 -22.73
CA ARG A 66 -33.85 -8.32 -23.92
C ARG A 66 -32.63 -7.46 -23.56
N SER A 67 -32.81 -6.55 -22.62
CA SER A 67 -31.79 -5.61 -22.17
C SER A 67 -30.85 -6.29 -21.21
N VAL A 68 -29.57 -5.89 -21.27
CA VAL A 68 -28.53 -6.45 -20.42
C VAL A 68 -27.73 -5.34 -19.76
N GLY A 69 -27.12 -5.65 -18.61
CA GLY A 69 -26.22 -4.76 -17.91
C GLY A 69 -24.98 -5.49 -17.37
N ALA A 70 -23.91 -4.75 -17.17
CA ALA A 70 -22.66 -5.25 -16.61
C ALA A 70 -22.25 -4.44 -15.37
N VAL A 71 -21.58 -5.11 -14.46
CA VAL A 71 -21.06 -4.53 -13.21
C VAL A 71 -19.54 -4.67 -13.17
N PHE A 72 -18.87 -3.60 -12.75
CA PHE A 72 -17.41 -3.56 -12.63
C PHE A 72 -17.02 -3.02 -11.25
N GLU A 73 -15.88 -3.45 -10.75
CA GLU A 73 -15.19 -2.84 -9.62
C GLU A 73 -14.09 -1.92 -10.14
N ILE A 74 -13.99 -0.73 -9.57
CA ILE A 74 -12.97 0.26 -9.89
C ILE A 74 -12.02 0.40 -8.71
N THR A 75 -10.72 0.32 -8.98
CA THR A 75 -9.69 0.75 -8.03
C THR A 75 -9.37 2.22 -8.33
N PRO A 76 -9.70 3.15 -7.43
CA PRO A 76 -9.47 4.58 -7.64
C PRO A 76 -7.99 4.90 -7.83
N TYR A 77 -7.71 5.95 -8.61
CA TYR A 77 -6.37 6.49 -8.74
C TYR A 77 -6.00 7.28 -7.49
N GLY A 78 -4.82 7.02 -6.90
CA GLY A 78 -4.31 7.74 -5.72
C GLY A 78 -3.99 9.20 -6.04
N THR A 79 -4.54 10.11 -5.24
CA THR A 79 -4.38 11.57 -5.44
C THR A 79 -3.20 12.14 -4.65
N GLU A 80 -2.60 11.36 -3.76
CA GLU A 80 -1.50 11.81 -2.91
C GLU A 80 -0.28 12.21 -3.73
N ALA A 81 0.32 13.34 -3.38
CA ALA A 81 1.49 13.92 -4.01
C ALA A 81 1.39 14.14 -5.54
N LYS A 82 0.19 14.24 -6.08
CA LYS A 82 0.01 14.50 -7.51
C LYS A 82 -0.20 16.00 -7.76
N PRO A 83 0.53 16.58 -8.74
CA PRO A 83 0.32 17.98 -9.11
C PRO A 83 -1.08 18.18 -9.70
N THR A 84 -1.63 19.35 -9.48
CA THR A 84 -2.97 19.73 -9.97
C THR A 84 -3.11 19.52 -11.48
N SER A 85 -2.05 19.80 -12.25
CA SER A 85 -2.02 19.55 -13.70
C SER A 85 -2.22 18.08 -14.08
N LYS A 86 -1.63 17.16 -13.33
CA LYS A 86 -1.80 15.72 -13.54
C LYS A 86 -3.20 15.26 -13.17
N LEU A 87 -3.75 15.75 -12.05
CA LEU A 87 -5.13 15.46 -11.67
C LEU A 87 -6.13 16.01 -12.70
N GLN A 88 -5.86 17.20 -13.26
CA GLN A 88 -6.65 17.76 -14.34
C GLN A 88 -6.61 16.89 -15.59
N ALA A 89 -5.42 16.45 -16.01
CA ALA A 89 -5.28 15.54 -17.15
C ALA A 89 -6.06 14.23 -16.96
N ILE A 90 -6.05 13.65 -15.75
CA ILE A 90 -6.85 12.47 -15.44
C ILE A 90 -8.35 12.78 -15.50
N SER A 91 -8.78 13.90 -14.92
CA SER A 91 -10.18 14.36 -15.00
C SER A 91 -10.63 14.56 -16.44
N ASP A 92 -9.79 15.13 -17.29
CA ASP A 92 -10.08 15.33 -18.72
C ASP A 92 -10.20 13.98 -19.46
N ILE A 93 -9.31 13.00 -19.17
CA ILE A 93 -9.42 11.65 -19.72
C ILE A 93 -10.72 10.97 -19.27
N VAL A 94 -11.09 11.11 -18.00
CA VAL A 94 -12.35 10.54 -17.46
C VAL A 94 -13.56 11.20 -18.14
N THR A 95 -13.53 12.54 -18.34
CA THR A 95 -14.56 13.27 -19.05
C THR A 95 -14.71 12.76 -20.49
N ASN A 96 -13.60 12.71 -21.23
CA ASN A 96 -13.59 12.23 -22.62
C ASN A 96 -14.03 10.76 -22.71
N SER A 97 -13.65 9.92 -21.72
CA SER A 97 -14.06 8.52 -21.70
C SER A 97 -15.58 8.34 -21.63
N ILE A 98 -16.28 9.21 -20.91
CA ILE A 98 -17.74 9.20 -20.85
C ILE A 98 -18.34 9.78 -22.15
N GLU A 99 -17.74 10.81 -22.71
CA GLU A 99 -18.25 11.50 -23.90
C GLU A 99 -18.09 10.72 -25.19
N ASP A 100 -17.03 9.90 -25.30
CA ASP A 100 -16.66 9.23 -26.55
C ASP A 100 -17.00 7.74 -26.57
N SER A 101 -17.26 7.11 -25.42
CA SER A 101 -17.54 5.66 -25.37
C SER A 101 -18.98 5.29 -25.75
N PHE A 102 -19.92 6.23 -25.70
CA PHE A 102 -21.34 5.97 -25.87
C PHE A 102 -21.88 6.66 -27.12
N ASP A 103 -22.61 5.93 -27.96
CA ASP A 103 -23.30 6.53 -29.10
C ASP A 103 -24.57 7.26 -28.62
N GLU A 104 -24.54 8.59 -28.65
CA GLU A 104 -25.66 9.45 -28.27
C GLU A 104 -26.85 9.37 -29.25
N ARG A 105 -26.65 8.84 -30.46
CA ARG A 105 -27.68 8.66 -31.50
C ARG A 105 -28.50 7.40 -31.32
N ASP A 106 -28.12 6.55 -30.35
CA ASP A 106 -28.93 5.39 -30.01
C ASP A 106 -30.34 5.82 -29.62
N MET A 107 -31.34 5.10 -30.09
CA MET A 107 -32.74 5.45 -29.84
C MET A 107 -33.09 5.53 -28.36
N ASN A 108 -32.42 4.69 -27.56
CA ASN A 108 -32.56 4.69 -26.10
C ASN A 108 -31.21 5.04 -25.47
N PRO A 109 -31.20 5.90 -24.44
CA PRO A 109 -29.98 6.35 -23.82
C PRO A 109 -29.28 5.25 -23.03
N TRP A 110 -27.96 5.30 -22.99
CA TRP A 110 -27.14 4.54 -22.09
C TRP A 110 -27.26 5.12 -20.68
N VAL A 111 -27.23 4.24 -19.69
CA VAL A 111 -27.22 4.60 -18.28
C VAL A 111 -25.92 4.08 -17.66
N ILE A 112 -25.20 4.99 -17.02
CA ILE A 112 -23.93 4.74 -16.34
C ILE A 112 -24.14 5.09 -14.88
N GLN A 113 -23.93 4.13 -13.98
CA GLN A 113 -24.08 4.37 -12.55
C GLN A 113 -22.77 4.08 -11.83
N TYR A 114 -22.38 4.98 -10.95
CA TYR A 114 -21.26 4.80 -10.04
C TYR A 114 -21.78 4.67 -8.62
N PHE A 115 -21.37 3.62 -7.93
CA PHE A 115 -21.67 3.40 -6.54
C PHE A 115 -20.40 3.45 -5.72
N CYS A 116 -20.46 4.14 -4.57
CA CYS A 116 -19.38 4.19 -3.61
C CYS A 116 -19.88 3.91 -2.21
N GLN A 117 -19.26 2.97 -1.52
CA GLN A 117 -19.57 2.62 -0.13
C GLN A 117 -18.35 2.13 0.61
N ASP A 118 -18.33 2.31 1.92
CA ASP A 118 -17.33 1.72 2.80
C ASP A 118 -17.82 0.35 3.30
N GLU A 119 -17.02 -0.69 3.11
CA GLU A 119 -17.28 -2.06 3.56
C GLU A 119 -16.34 -2.40 4.74
N ASP A 120 -16.90 -3.03 5.77
CA ASP A 120 -16.18 -3.42 6.99
C ASP A 120 -15.65 -4.86 6.95
N ASN A 121 -15.82 -5.55 5.84
CA ASN A 121 -15.36 -6.91 5.65
C ASN A 121 -13.95 -6.93 5.02
N LEU A 122 -12.94 -7.30 5.81
CA LEU A 122 -11.54 -7.48 5.37
C LEU A 122 -11.16 -8.92 5.03
N GLN A 123 -12.12 -9.86 4.95
CA GLN A 123 -11.83 -11.30 4.78
C GLN A 123 -11.15 -11.63 3.45
N ASP A 124 -11.49 -10.92 2.38
CA ASP A 124 -10.82 -11.10 1.08
C ASP A 124 -9.33 -10.70 1.19
N TYR A 125 -9.04 -9.60 1.90
CA TYR A 125 -7.67 -9.15 2.17
C TYR A 125 -6.92 -10.13 3.09
N ILE A 126 -7.56 -10.63 4.16
CA ILE A 126 -6.99 -11.64 5.05
C ILE A 126 -6.64 -12.91 4.27
N THR A 127 -7.50 -13.31 3.33
CA THR A 127 -7.25 -14.47 2.47
C THR A 127 -6.03 -14.27 1.57
N LEU A 128 -5.89 -13.09 0.94
CA LEU A 128 -4.71 -12.73 0.16
C LEU A 128 -3.44 -12.73 1.03
N LEU A 129 -3.52 -12.17 2.23
CA LEU A 129 -2.41 -12.12 3.17
C LEU A 129 -1.95 -13.54 3.57
N LYS A 130 -2.88 -14.46 3.83
CA LYS A 130 -2.57 -15.87 4.16
C LYS A 130 -1.93 -16.64 2.99
N GLN A 131 -2.20 -16.26 1.77
CA GLN A 131 -1.64 -16.89 0.57
C GLN A 131 -0.28 -16.30 0.15
N TYR A 132 0.11 -15.17 0.71
CA TYR A 132 1.29 -14.42 0.28
C TYR A 132 2.64 -14.99 0.73
N PRO A 133 2.80 -15.68 1.88
CA PRO A 133 4.09 -16.17 2.36
C PRO A 133 4.83 -17.00 1.33
N ARG A 134 6.12 -16.68 1.15
CA ARG A 134 7.02 -17.35 0.22
C ARG A 134 7.47 -18.73 0.75
N PRO A 135 8.01 -19.61 -0.10
CA PRO A 135 8.29 -21.00 0.29
C PRO A 135 9.10 -21.18 1.59
N HIS A 136 10.08 -20.30 1.84
CA HIS A 136 10.90 -20.38 3.06
C HIS A 136 10.15 -19.98 4.35
N ALA A 137 9.12 -19.15 4.23
CA ALA A 137 8.28 -18.71 5.35
C ALA A 137 7.05 -19.61 5.52
N GLN A 138 6.55 -20.18 4.42
CA GLN A 138 5.29 -20.91 4.39
C GLN A 138 5.29 -22.10 5.37
N GLY A 139 4.28 -22.16 6.23
CA GLY A 139 4.07 -23.25 7.18
C GLY A 139 4.93 -23.19 8.44
N THR A 140 5.82 -22.19 8.60
CA THR A 140 6.63 -22.03 9.82
C THR A 140 5.76 -21.56 10.99
N GLU A 141 6.18 -21.85 12.24
CA GLU A 141 5.41 -21.48 13.43
C GLU A 141 5.30 -19.95 13.57
N PHE A 142 6.38 -19.22 13.32
CA PHE A 142 6.36 -17.77 13.37
C PHE A 142 5.36 -17.18 12.35
N THR A 143 5.40 -17.64 11.10
CA THR A 143 4.46 -17.17 10.07
C THR A 143 3.01 -17.46 10.42
N LYS A 144 2.70 -18.66 10.91
CA LYS A 144 1.35 -19.02 11.37
C LYS A 144 0.88 -18.08 12.48
N LYS A 145 1.70 -17.90 13.51
CA LYS A 145 1.37 -17.05 14.66
C LYS A 145 1.20 -15.59 14.25
N TRP A 146 2.08 -15.09 13.36
CA TRP A 146 1.96 -13.74 12.82
C TRP A 146 0.66 -13.55 12.04
N LEU A 147 0.29 -14.50 11.16
CA LEU A 147 -0.96 -14.46 10.41
C LEU A 147 -2.19 -14.50 11.33
N ASP A 148 -2.18 -15.33 12.38
CA ASP A 148 -3.27 -15.40 13.35
C ASP A 148 -3.44 -14.07 14.10
N ILE A 149 -2.32 -13.41 14.47
CA ILE A 149 -2.34 -12.10 15.12
C ILE A 149 -2.89 -11.05 14.17
N MET A 150 -2.48 -11.06 12.90
CA MET A 150 -2.95 -10.11 11.89
C MET A 150 -4.43 -10.32 11.56
N GLU A 151 -4.89 -11.54 11.40
CA GLU A 151 -6.31 -11.85 11.19
C GLU A 151 -7.16 -11.33 12.35
N TYR A 152 -6.75 -11.63 13.58
CA TYR A 152 -7.44 -11.13 14.76
C TYR A 152 -7.45 -9.60 14.83
N HIS A 153 -6.33 -8.96 14.53
CA HIS A 153 -6.21 -7.50 14.49
C HIS A 153 -7.15 -6.91 13.43
N LEU A 154 -7.09 -7.41 12.19
CA LEU A 154 -7.90 -6.94 11.09
C LEU A 154 -9.40 -7.08 11.37
N ASP A 155 -9.83 -8.20 11.94
CA ASP A 155 -11.23 -8.39 12.37
C ASP A 155 -11.64 -7.43 13.50
N SER A 156 -10.70 -7.12 14.41
CA SER A 156 -10.99 -6.30 15.59
C SER A 156 -11.10 -4.81 15.28
N ILE A 157 -10.34 -4.31 14.28
CA ILE A 157 -10.33 -2.89 13.92
C ILE A 157 -11.52 -2.45 13.06
N THR A 158 -12.37 -3.39 12.59
CA THR A 158 -13.52 -3.08 11.73
C THR A 158 -14.77 -2.63 12.49
N LYS A 159 -14.71 -2.56 13.82
CA LYS A 159 -15.86 -2.17 14.68
C LYS A 159 -16.43 -0.82 14.28
N SER A 160 -17.77 -0.70 14.30
CA SER A 160 -18.51 0.50 13.90
C SER A 160 -18.12 1.77 14.67
N ASP A 161 -17.78 1.63 15.96
CA ASP A 161 -17.42 2.75 16.83
C ASP A 161 -15.99 3.28 16.59
N GLY A 162 -15.22 2.57 15.73
CA GLY A 162 -13.82 2.86 15.46
C GLY A 162 -12.88 2.35 16.55
N LEU A 163 -11.61 2.31 16.23
CA LEU A 163 -10.55 1.95 17.19
C LEU A 163 -10.16 3.14 18.06
N PHE A 164 -10.18 4.32 17.49
CA PHE A 164 -9.95 5.62 18.17
C PHE A 164 -10.55 6.76 17.34
N PHE A 165 -10.75 7.91 17.98
CA PHE A 165 -11.10 9.13 17.27
C PHE A 165 -9.81 9.85 16.86
N ASP A 166 -9.61 10.10 15.58
CA ASP A 166 -8.44 10.81 15.07
C ASP A 166 -8.58 12.33 15.28
N ASN A 167 -8.08 12.81 16.39
CA ASN A 167 -8.10 14.24 16.74
C ASN A 167 -7.04 15.07 15.99
N THR A 168 -6.10 14.44 15.31
CA THR A 168 -4.93 15.13 14.76
C THR A 168 -5.06 15.43 13.28
N VAL A 169 -5.63 14.52 12.50
CA VAL A 169 -5.66 14.61 11.02
C VAL A 169 -7.08 14.61 10.47
N THR A 170 -7.78 13.48 10.52
CA THR A 170 -9.04 13.32 9.79
C THR A 170 -10.25 13.88 10.52
N LYS A 171 -10.18 14.05 11.84
CA LYS A 171 -11.28 14.47 12.71
C LYS A 171 -12.50 13.54 12.61
N THR A 172 -12.26 12.27 12.38
CA THR A 172 -13.28 11.22 12.25
C THR A 172 -12.93 10.01 13.12
N PRO A 173 -13.89 9.16 13.48
CA PRO A 173 -13.58 7.83 14.02
C PRO A 173 -12.78 7.03 13.00
N TRP A 174 -11.65 6.47 13.43
CA TRP A 174 -10.80 5.64 12.56
C TRP A 174 -11.09 4.16 12.80
N ARG A 175 -11.32 3.43 11.71
CA ARG A 175 -11.49 1.97 11.73
C ARG A 175 -10.99 1.34 10.44
N GLY A 176 -10.72 0.03 10.47
CA GLY A 176 -10.44 -0.74 9.26
C GLY A 176 -11.69 -0.84 8.38
N LYS A 177 -11.58 -0.47 7.12
CA LYS A 177 -12.64 -0.55 6.11
C LYS A 177 -12.04 -0.46 4.71
N ILE A 178 -12.76 -1.00 3.72
CA ILE A 178 -12.38 -0.88 2.31
C ILE A 178 -13.41 0.00 1.61
N ARG A 179 -12.95 1.04 0.91
CA ARG A 179 -13.82 1.87 0.07
C ARG A 179 -13.98 1.23 -1.29
N LYS A 180 -15.17 0.69 -1.55
CA LYS A 180 -15.50 0.03 -2.81
C LYS A 180 -16.21 0.98 -3.75
N THR A 181 -15.66 1.12 -4.96
CA THR A 181 -16.28 1.83 -6.08
C THR A 181 -16.73 0.82 -7.12
N ARG A 182 -18.01 0.88 -7.50
CA ARG A 182 -18.57 0.00 -8.53
C ARG A 182 -19.17 0.83 -9.66
N LEU A 183 -18.97 0.36 -10.88
CA LEU A 183 -19.51 0.93 -12.10
C LEU A 183 -20.52 -0.04 -12.69
N VAL A 184 -21.70 0.45 -13.03
CA VAL A 184 -22.78 -0.29 -13.66
C VAL A 184 -23.11 0.37 -14.99
N ILE A 185 -23.13 -0.39 -16.08
CA ILE A 185 -23.44 0.10 -17.42
C ILE A 185 -24.56 -0.76 -17.99
N TYR A 186 -25.61 -0.12 -18.48
CA TYR A 186 -26.75 -0.80 -19.10
C TYR A 186 -27.54 0.11 -20.03
N ARG A 187 -28.41 -0.51 -20.84
CA ARG A 187 -29.33 0.20 -21.71
C ARG A 187 -30.62 -0.60 -21.84
N TYR A 188 -31.77 0.06 -21.71
CA TYR A 188 -33.07 -0.54 -22.03
C TYR A 188 -33.33 -0.45 -23.54
N ILE A 189 -33.62 -1.58 -24.17
CA ILE A 189 -33.91 -1.68 -25.60
C ILE A 189 -35.41 -1.55 -25.82
N GLY A 190 -35.81 -0.60 -26.67
CA GLY A 190 -37.22 -0.40 -26.99
C GLY A 190 -37.83 -1.57 -27.76
N PRO A 191 -39.16 -1.82 -27.61
CA PRO A 191 -39.80 -2.98 -28.25
C PRO A 191 -39.81 -2.92 -29.78
N LYS A 192 -39.60 -1.73 -30.36
CA LYS A 192 -39.53 -1.51 -31.85
C LYS A 192 -38.10 -1.36 -32.36
N GLU A 193 -37.12 -1.34 -31.48
CA GLU A 193 -35.73 -1.15 -31.86
C GLU A 193 -35.20 -2.41 -32.52
N ARG A 194 -34.63 -2.25 -33.71
CA ARG A 194 -33.93 -3.31 -34.45
C ARG A 194 -32.45 -2.93 -34.45
N GLU A 195 -31.62 -3.73 -33.84
CA GLU A 195 -30.20 -3.54 -33.81
C GLU A 195 -29.51 -4.56 -34.74
N ASP A 196 -28.42 -4.14 -35.37
CA ASP A 196 -27.59 -5.01 -36.21
C ASP A 196 -26.76 -5.97 -35.34
N LEU A 197 -26.39 -5.55 -34.13
CA LEU A 197 -25.69 -6.35 -33.13
C LEU A 197 -26.63 -6.80 -32.03
N ASN A 198 -26.35 -7.90 -31.37
CA ASN A 198 -27.11 -8.31 -30.20
C ASN A 198 -26.78 -7.36 -29.02
N ALA A 199 -27.66 -7.34 -28.01
CA ALA A 199 -27.55 -6.45 -26.86
C ALA A 199 -26.23 -6.64 -26.08
N GLN A 200 -25.77 -7.88 -25.98
CA GLN A 200 -24.51 -8.24 -25.32
C GLN A 200 -23.29 -7.72 -26.09
N GLU A 201 -23.21 -7.98 -27.40
CA GLU A 201 -22.09 -7.51 -28.24
C GLU A 201 -21.96 -5.98 -28.19
N LYS A 202 -23.09 -5.28 -28.27
CA LYS A 202 -23.09 -3.82 -28.21
C LYS A 202 -22.64 -3.30 -26.82
N LEU A 203 -23.11 -3.94 -25.74
CA LEU A 203 -22.66 -3.60 -24.38
C LEU A 203 -21.15 -3.85 -24.22
N ASP A 204 -20.64 -4.98 -24.73
CA ASP A 204 -19.22 -5.31 -24.62
C ASP A 204 -18.32 -4.33 -25.36
N ILE A 205 -18.74 -3.84 -26.54
CA ILE A 205 -18.01 -2.80 -27.29
C ILE A 205 -17.92 -1.52 -26.46
N VAL A 206 -19.04 -1.04 -25.94
CA VAL A 206 -19.10 0.18 -25.16
C VAL A 206 -18.29 0.06 -23.86
N CYS A 207 -18.45 -1.06 -23.15
CA CYS A 207 -17.69 -1.32 -21.94
C CYS A 207 -16.18 -1.36 -22.18
N ASN A 208 -15.75 -2.04 -23.25
CA ASN A 208 -14.33 -2.13 -23.58
C ASN A 208 -13.74 -0.75 -23.92
N ASN A 209 -14.44 0.10 -24.66
CA ASN A 209 -14.00 1.46 -24.96
C ASN A 209 -13.80 2.27 -23.69
N LEU A 210 -14.79 2.29 -22.79
CA LEU A 210 -14.71 3.01 -21.53
C LEU A 210 -13.57 2.47 -20.64
N ILE A 211 -13.44 1.14 -20.50
CA ILE A 211 -12.42 0.51 -19.65
C ILE A 211 -11.02 0.80 -20.19
N LEU A 212 -10.80 0.76 -21.50
CA LEU A 212 -9.51 1.08 -22.11
C LEU A 212 -9.12 2.55 -21.83
N ALA A 213 -10.06 3.49 -21.95
CA ALA A 213 -9.82 4.88 -21.65
C ALA A 213 -9.49 5.10 -20.15
N LEU A 214 -10.25 4.49 -19.23
CA LEU A 214 -9.98 4.57 -17.80
C LEU A 214 -8.64 3.94 -17.40
N LYS A 215 -8.26 2.81 -18.01
CA LYS A 215 -6.93 2.21 -17.82
C LYS A 215 -5.81 3.13 -18.32
N GLY A 216 -6.04 3.85 -19.41
CA GLY A 216 -5.12 4.89 -19.91
C GLY A 216 -4.89 6.02 -18.90
N ALA A 217 -5.87 6.32 -18.07
CA ALA A 217 -5.76 7.25 -16.94
C ALA A 217 -5.12 6.64 -15.67
N GLY A 218 -4.76 5.36 -15.69
CA GLY A 218 -4.22 4.65 -14.52
C GLY A 218 -5.29 4.15 -13.54
N ILE A 219 -6.56 4.12 -13.95
CA ILE A 219 -7.69 3.64 -13.15
C ILE A 219 -7.91 2.16 -13.51
N ALA A 220 -7.73 1.25 -12.55
CA ALA A 220 -7.95 -0.17 -12.77
C ALA A 220 -9.45 -0.51 -12.71
N VAL A 221 -9.92 -1.33 -13.67
CA VAL A 221 -11.32 -1.74 -13.78
C VAL A 221 -11.38 -3.25 -13.99
N LYS A 222 -12.18 -3.93 -13.16
CA LYS A 222 -12.41 -5.38 -13.19
C LYS A 222 -13.89 -5.65 -13.35
N ARG A 223 -14.29 -6.50 -14.32
CA ARG A 223 -15.68 -6.98 -14.46
C ARG A 223 -15.98 -7.98 -13.35
N LEU A 224 -17.12 -7.83 -12.70
CA LEU A 224 -17.53 -8.67 -11.58
C LEU A 224 -18.33 -9.88 -12.05
N GLY A 225 -18.08 -11.03 -11.42
CA GLY A 225 -18.85 -12.25 -11.61
C GLY A 225 -20.07 -12.33 -10.69
N LYS A 226 -20.89 -13.39 -10.86
CA LYS A 226 -22.13 -13.63 -10.12
C LYS A 226 -21.94 -13.52 -8.60
N ASN A 227 -20.92 -14.18 -8.06
CA ASN A 227 -20.68 -14.23 -6.62
C ASN A 227 -20.39 -12.84 -6.03
N GLU A 228 -19.58 -12.04 -6.72
CA GLU A 228 -19.21 -10.69 -6.28
C GLU A 228 -20.41 -9.74 -6.35
N VAL A 229 -21.20 -9.83 -7.42
CA VAL A 229 -22.43 -9.03 -7.60
C VAL A 229 -23.50 -9.44 -6.60
N SER A 230 -23.74 -10.74 -6.39
CA SER A 230 -24.70 -11.25 -5.40
C SER A 230 -24.33 -10.79 -4.00
N ARG A 231 -23.04 -10.87 -3.63
CA ARG A 231 -22.55 -10.40 -2.33
C ARG A 231 -22.85 -8.91 -2.12
N TRP A 232 -22.56 -8.09 -3.14
CA TRP A 232 -22.82 -6.65 -3.07
C TRP A 232 -24.30 -6.33 -2.91
N LEU A 233 -25.16 -6.86 -3.79
CA LEU A 233 -26.60 -6.57 -3.79
C LEU A 233 -27.29 -7.13 -2.53
N ALA A 234 -26.90 -8.33 -2.10
CA ALA A 234 -27.45 -8.94 -0.89
C ALA A 234 -27.20 -8.10 0.37
N GLN A 235 -26.05 -7.41 0.48
CA GLN A 235 -25.76 -6.53 1.62
C GLN A 235 -26.71 -5.34 1.74
N ILE A 236 -27.30 -4.90 0.62
CA ILE A 236 -28.29 -3.80 0.62
C ILE A 236 -29.59 -4.27 1.30
N PHE A 237 -30.01 -5.49 1.02
CA PHE A 237 -31.32 -6.03 1.46
C PHE A 237 -31.27 -6.84 2.75
N ASN A 238 -30.09 -7.22 3.21
CA ASN A 238 -29.87 -8.03 4.41
C ASN A 238 -28.85 -7.36 5.35
N PRO A 239 -29.21 -6.19 5.93
CA PRO A 239 -28.28 -5.38 6.70
C PRO A 239 -27.94 -5.96 8.08
N ALA A 240 -28.76 -6.88 8.63
CA ALA A 240 -28.51 -7.55 9.89
C ALA A 240 -28.21 -9.03 9.67
N PRO A 241 -27.02 -9.51 10.03
CA PRO A 241 -26.74 -10.94 9.96
C PRO A 241 -27.62 -11.69 10.95
N LEU A 242 -28.17 -12.83 10.54
CA LEU A 242 -28.96 -13.70 11.42
C LEU A 242 -28.04 -14.25 12.51
N GLN A 243 -28.51 -14.23 13.77
CA GLN A 243 -27.80 -14.78 14.92
C GLN A 243 -27.36 -16.24 14.66
N GLY A 244 -26.08 -16.53 14.84
CA GLY A 244 -25.49 -17.87 14.72
C GLY A 244 -24.96 -18.25 13.35
N LYS A 245 -24.99 -17.39 12.35
CA LYS A 245 -24.43 -17.65 11.01
C LYS A 245 -23.13 -16.88 10.79
N LYS A 246 -22.00 -17.59 10.75
CA LYS A 246 -20.66 -17.00 10.55
C LYS A 246 -20.45 -16.39 9.17
N ASP A 247 -21.18 -16.86 8.15
CA ASP A 247 -21.05 -16.36 6.79
C ASP A 247 -22.42 -16.37 6.09
N PHE A 248 -23.21 -15.35 6.38
CA PHE A 248 -24.54 -15.19 5.80
C PHE A 248 -24.51 -15.13 4.26
N ILE A 249 -23.56 -14.44 3.69
CA ILE A 249 -23.46 -14.28 2.23
C ILE A 249 -23.09 -15.60 1.57
N LYS A 250 -22.14 -16.35 2.17
CA LYS A 250 -21.76 -17.67 1.67
C LYS A 250 -22.94 -18.65 1.72
N GLN A 251 -23.72 -18.57 2.77
CA GLN A 251 -24.93 -19.40 2.92
C GLN A 251 -26.01 -19.02 1.91
N LEU A 252 -26.20 -17.73 1.64
CA LEU A 252 -27.10 -17.26 0.59
C LEU A 252 -26.68 -17.80 -0.79
N MET A 253 -25.37 -18.00 -1.02
CA MET A 253 -24.85 -18.61 -2.24
C MET A 253 -25.00 -20.14 -2.27
N ASP A 254 -24.87 -20.80 -1.12
CA ASP A 254 -25.09 -22.24 -1.01
C ASP A 254 -26.59 -22.57 -1.17
N ASP A 255 -27.48 -21.72 -0.61
CA ASP A 255 -28.94 -21.80 -0.82
C ASP A 255 -29.33 -21.58 -2.29
N GLN A 256 -28.60 -20.74 -3.03
CA GLN A 256 -28.78 -20.58 -4.48
C GLN A 256 -28.42 -21.84 -5.28
N LYS A 257 -27.41 -22.60 -4.89
CA LYS A 257 -27.09 -23.89 -5.53
C LYS A 257 -28.20 -24.91 -5.31
N GLN A 258 -28.81 -24.93 -4.13
CA GLN A 258 -29.94 -25.80 -3.85
C GLN A 258 -31.21 -25.35 -4.59
N ALA A 259 -31.39 -24.04 -4.78
CA ALA A 259 -32.53 -23.47 -5.48
C ALA A 259 -32.49 -23.69 -7.00
N ASP A 260 -31.32 -23.82 -7.59
CA ASP A 260 -31.15 -24.21 -9.02
C ASP A 260 -31.61 -25.66 -9.29
N GLU A 261 -31.68 -26.49 -8.25
CA GLU A 261 -32.17 -27.86 -8.34
C GLU A 261 -33.72 -27.97 -8.13
N LEU A 262 -34.37 -26.95 -7.64
CA LEU A 262 -35.80 -26.93 -7.42
C LEU A 262 -36.54 -26.47 -8.69
N PRO A 263 -37.67 -27.12 -9.05
CA PRO A 263 -38.41 -26.79 -10.27
C PRO A 263 -39.19 -25.47 -10.18
N ILE A 264 -39.09 -24.74 -9.09
CA ILE A 264 -39.76 -23.48 -8.82
C ILE A 264 -38.75 -22.36 -8.75
N ILE A 265 -38.40 -21.78 -9.88
CA ILE A 265 -38.25 -20.37 -10.17
C ILE A 265 -37.36 -19.56 -9.23
N ASN A 266 -36.25 -19.12 -9.75
CA ASN A 266 -35.54 -18.03 -9.11
C ASN A 266 -35.15 -16.96 -10.11
N ASP A 267 -35.90 -15.84 -10.09
CA ASP A 267 -35.31 -14.60 -10.58
C ASP A 267 -34.09 -14.29 -9.74
N PHE A 268 -33.03 -13.79 -10.35
CA PHE A 268 -31.82 -13.41 -9.64
C PHE A 268 -32.13 -12.43 -8.49
N ALA A 269 -33.10 -11.51 -8.69
CA ALA A 269 -33.58 -10.61 -7.65
C ALA A 269 -34.16 -11.33 -6.43
N GLU A 270 -34.93 -12.44 -6.62
CA GLU A 270 -35.51 -13.18 -5.51
C GLU A 270 -34.44 -13.83 -4.62
N SER A 271 -33.40 -14.33 -5.22
CA SER A 271 -32.30 -14.97 -4.50
C SER A 271 -31.52 -14.06 -3.57
N LEU A 272 -31.69 -12.73 -3.69
CA LEU A 272 -30.97 -11.75 -2.89
C LEU A 272 -31.64 -11.40 -1.55
N PHE A 273 -32.88 -11.91 -1.32
CA PHE A 273 -33.64 -11.61 -0.11
C PHE A 273 -33.70 -12.80 0.83
N TYR A 274 -33.33 -12.61 2.07
CA TYR A 274 -33.47 -13.60 3.12
C TYR A 274 -34.75 -13.40 3.94
N SER A 275 -35.19 -12.15 4.11
CA SER A 275 -36.42 -11.79 4.85
C SER A 275 -37.33 -10.91 4.00
N GLU A 276 -38.65 -10.93 4.32
CA GLU A 276 -39.65 -10.10 3.65
C GLU A 276 -39.45 -8.62 4.00
N PRO A 277 -39.16 -7.73 3.01
CA PRO A 277 -39.07 -6.29 3.22
C PRO A 277 -40.44 -5.68 3.55
N LYS A 278 -40.45 -4.64 4.39
CA LYS A 278 -41.69 -3.94 4.81
C LYS A 278 -41.51 -2.43 4.63
N ILE A 279 -42.63 -1.74 4.29
CA ILE A 279 -42.67 -0.29 4.31
C ILE A 279 -43.41 0.13 5.58
N LYS A 280 -42.75 0.91 6.43
CA LYS A 280 -43.34 1.52 7.63
C LYS A 280 -42.94 2.98 7.69
N GLU A 281 -43.86 3.86 8.02
CA GLU A 281 -43.62 5.32 8.16
C GLU A 281 -42.91 5.96 6.93
N GLY A 282 -43.16 5.42 5.72
CA GLY A 282 -42.59 5.92 4.48
C GLY A 282 -41.18 5.40 4.16
N TYR A 283 -40.60 4.57 5.03
CA TYR A 283 -39.25 4.01 4.86
C TYR A 283 -39.31 2.51 4.58
N TRP A 284 -38.35 2.02 3.76
CA TRP A 284 -38.12 0.60 3.61
C TRP A 284 -37.46 0.02 4.86
N HIS A 285 -37.91 -1.14 5.29
CA HIS A 285 -37.34 -1.91 6.38
C HIS A 285 -36.86 -3.25 5.83
N PHE A 286 -35.55 -3.44 5.83
CA PHE A 286 -34.90 -4.72 5.57
C PHE A 286 -34.39 -5.26 6.91
N ASP A 287 -34.72 -6.50 7.25
CA ASP A 287 -34.40 -7.07 8.58
C ASP A 287 -34.85 -6.18 9.77
N ASN A 288 -35.98 -5.50 9.63
CA ASN A 288 -36.49 -4.47 10.55
C ASN A 288 -35.59 -3.19 10.69
N ILE A 289 -34.54 -3.06 9.92
CA ILE A 289 -33.68 -1.85 9.88
C ILE A 289 -34.28 -0.87 8.86
N PRO A 290 -34.61 0.37 9.26
CA PRO A 290 -35.13 1.39 8.35
C PRO A 290 -34.04 1.97 7.45
N HIS A 291 -34.38 2.13 6.17
CA HIS A 291 -33.54 2.65 5.11
C HIS A 291 -34.17 3.86 4.45
N ALA A 292 -33.36 4.85 4.11
CA ALA A 292 -33.79 6.04 3.39
C ALA A 292 -32.79 6.39 2.28
N VAL A 293 -33.23 7.22 1.34
CA VAL A 293 -32.37 7.84 0.32
C VAL A 293 -32.51 9.36 0.41
N VAL A 294 -31.39 10.06 0.31
CA VAL A 294 -31.32 11.52 0.23
C VAL A 294 -30.88 11.89 -1.19
N MET A 295 -31.70 12.68 -1.87
CA MET A 295 -31.43 13.13 -3.23
C MET A 295 -30.74 14.49 -3.24
N VAL A 296 -29.76 14.68 -4.15
CA VAL A 296 -29.18 16.00 -4.44
C VAL A 296 -30.06 16.70 -5.48
N ASP A 297 -30.49 17.91 -5.16
CA ASP A 297 -31.29 18.75 -6.09
C ASP A 297 -30.40 19.47 -7.09
N ARG A 298 -29.27 20.07 -6.62
CA ARG A 298 -28.40 20.88 -7.46
C ARG A 298 -27.00 21.02 -6.86
N LEU A 299 -26.04 21.35 -7.71
CA LEU A 299 -24.70 21.79 -7.33
C LEU A 299 -24.72 23.31 -7.09
N LYS A 300 -24.21 23.76 -5.95
CA LYS A 300 -24.11 25.18 -5.61
C LYS A 300 -22.90 25.84 -6.25
N THR A 301 -21.83 25.09 -6.35
CA THR A 301 -20.55 25.52 -6.96
C THR A 301 -20.01 24.39 -7.82
N PRO A 302 -19.19 24.69 -8.86
CA PRO A 302 -18.48 23.65 -9.62
C PRO A 302 -17.69 22.73 -8.68
N PRO A 303 -17.82 21.42 -8.79
CA PRO A 303 -17.10 20.48 -7.92
C PRO A 303 -15.61 20.49 -8.26
N LYS A 304 -14.77 20.36 -7.22
CA LYS A 304 -13.33 20.17 -7.38
C LYS A 304 -13.04 18.75 -7.86
N ILE A 305 -11.88 18.56 -8.48
CA ILE A 305 -11.41 17.23 -8.88
C ILE A 305 -11.35 16.31 -7.65
N GLY A 306 -11.96 15.10 -7.76
CA GLY A 306 -12.03 14.17 -6.64
C GLY A 306 -12.90 14.64 -5.47
N HIS A 307 -13.90 15.45 -5.71
CA HIS A 307 -14.73 16.14 -4.70
C HIS A 307 -15.27 15.22 -3.61
N ILE A 308 -15.67 14.01 -3.95
CA ILE A 308 -16.31 13.05 -3.03
C ILE A 308 -15.29 12.21 -2.27
N THR A 309 -14.34 11.60 -2.98
CA THR A 309 -13.44 10.56 -2.45
C THR A 309 -11.98 10.98 -2.39
N GLY A 310 -11.61 12.05 -3.09
CA GLY A 310 -10.26 12.63 -3.04
C GLY A 310 -9.98 13.31 -1.69
N GLU A 311 -8.75 13.17 -1.21
CA GLU A 311 -8.31 13.80 0.03
C GLU A 311 -8.10 15.30 -0.17
N THR A 312 -8.68 16.10 0.70
CA THR A 312 -8.55 17.56 0.66
C THR A 312 -8.18 18.12 2.03
N SER A 313 -7.25 19.08 2.03
CA SER A 313 -6.92 19.84 3.24
C SER A 313 -8.00 20.90 3.49
N LYS A 314 -8.52 20.90 4.72
CA LYS A 314 -9.51 21.87 5.25
C LYS A 314 -8.94 22.53 6.49
N ALA A 315 -9.57 23.61 6.95
CA ALA A 315 -9.16 24.30 8.20
C ALA A 315 -9.09 23.37 9.40
N ASP A 316 -9.99 22.38 9.49
CA ASP A 316 -10.15 21.48 10.62
C ASP A 316 -9.51 20.09 10.43
N GLY A 317 -8.93 19.79 9.27
CA GLY A 317 -8.33 18.49 9.03
C GLY A 317 -8.05 18.17 7.56
N ILE A 318 -7.51 16.99 7.32
CA ILE A 318 -7.25 16.44 5.98
C ILE A 318 -8.12 15.19 5.82
N ASN A 319 -9.20 15.29 5.05
CA ASN A 319 -10.12 14.18 4.84
C ASN A 319 -10.78 14.26 3.46
N ALA A 320 -11.34 13.14 3.01
CA ALA A 320 -12.28 13.13 1.89
C ALA A 320 -13.68 13.51 2.38
N LEU A 321 -14.53 14.05 1.50
CA LEU A 321 -15.94 14.31 1.85
C LEU A 321 -16.62 13.04 2.35
N PHE A 322 -16.34 11.91 1.73
CA PHE A 322 -16.95 10.63 2.07
C PHE A 322 -16.60 10.13 3.49
N ASP A 323 -15.46 10.55 4.07
CA ASP A 323 -15.05 10.15 5.42
C ASP A 323 -15.94 10.75 6.52
N VAL A 324 -16.49 11.92 6.25
CA VAL A 324 -17.33 12.65 7.22
C VAL A 324 -18.82 12.37 7.06
N LEU A 325 -19.20 11.54 6.08
CA LEU A 325 -20.57 11.07 5.94
C LEU A 325 -20.94 10.08 7.06
N PRO A 326 -22.22 9.99 7.43
CA PRO A 326 -22.67 8.99 8.38
C PRO A 326 -22.27 7.57 7.99
N GLU A 327 -21.93 6.75 8.97
CA GLU A 327 -21.60 5.35 8.75
C GLU A 327 -22.67 4.59 7.97
N SER A 328 -22.23 3.66 7.12
CA SER A 328 -23.10 2.87 6.22
C SER A 328 -23.79 3.69 5.12
N THR A 329 -23.26 4.85 4.78
CA THR A 329 -23.71 5.61 3.60
C THR A 329 -23.23 4.94 2.32
N MET A 330 -24.12 4.78 1.34
CA MET A 330 -23.79 4.39 -0.04
C MET A 330 -24.20 5.53 -0.98
N MET A 331 -23.27 5.98 -1.81
CA MET A 331 -23.53 6.96 -2.87
C MET A 331 -23.91 6.24 -4.16
N SER A 332 -24.90 6.77 -4.88
CA SER A 332 -25.21 6.40 -6.27
C SER A 332 -25.19 7.67 -7.13
N LEU A 333 -24.33 7.70 -8.13
CA LEU A 333 -24.31 8.75 -9.16
C LEU A 333 -24.71 8.12 -10.49
N THR A 334 -25.85 8.53 -11.03
CA THR A 334 -26.40 8.04 -12.28
C THR A 334 -26.24 9.10 -13.37
N ILE A 335 -25.67 8.71 -14.51
CA ILE A 335 -25.48 9.53 -15.71
C ILE A 335 -26.29 8.90 -16.84
N VAL A 336 -27.03 9.68 -17.59
CA VAL A 336 -27.83 9.24 -18.71
C VAL A 336 -27.40 10.00 -19.95
N THR A 337 -26.94 9.30 -20.97
CA THR A 337 -26.50 9.92 -22.23
C THR A 337 -27.64 10.65 -22.91
N HIS A 338 -27.32 11.77 -23.55
CA HIS A 338 -28.34 12.57 -24.21
C HIS A 338 -27.76 13.24 -25.49
N PRO A 339 -28.48 13.19 -26.64
CA PRO A 339 -28.05 13.87 -27.84
C PRO A 339 -27.89 15.40 -27.63
N GLN A 340 -26.71 15.92 -27.91
CA GLN A 340 -26.39 17.33 -27.65
C GLN A 340 -27.22 18.28 -28.54
N GLU A 341 -27.58 17.84 -29.76
CA GLU A 341 -28.48 18.59 -30.63
C GLU A 341 -29.83 18.93 -29.97
N ARG A 342 -30.42 17.97 -29.25
CA ARG A 342 -31.66 18.18 -28.49
C ARG A 342 -31.47 19.07 -27.27
N LEU A 343 -30.28 19.07 -26.69
CA LEU A 343 -29.92 19.99 -25.61
C LEU A 343 -29.84 21.40 -26.09
N GLU A 344 -29.18 21.63 -27.24
CA GLU A 344 -29.12 22.96 -27.88
C GLU A 344 -30.53 23.51 -28.20
N GLU A 345 -31.39 22.67 -28.77
CA GLU A 345 -32.79 23.00 -29.00
C GLU A 345 -33.52 23.41 -27.71
N HIS A 346 -33.28 22.65 -26.63
CA HIS A 346 -33.90 22.95 -25.34
C HIS A 346 -33.40 24.29 -24.74
N ILE A 347 -32.09 24.56 -24.75
CA ILE A 347 -31.51 25.80 -24.26
C ILE A 347 -32.03 27.00 -25.10
N ASN A 348 -32.08 26.87 -26.42
CA ASN A 348 -32.63 27.90 -27.30
C ASN A 348 -34.11 28.12 -27.03
N PHE A 349 -34.89 27.08 -26.73
CA PHE A 349 -36.29 27.21 -26.33
C PHE A 349 -36.43 27.99 -25.00
N VAL A 350 -35.64 27.65 -23.97
CA VAL A 350 -35.64 28.34 -22.66
C VAL A 350 -35.26 29.84 -22.87
N ARG A 351 -34.18 30.09 -23.63
CA ARG A 351 -33.72 31.42 -23.97
C ARG A 351 -34.83 32.24 -24.67
N GLY A 352 -35.54 31.60 -25.61
CA GLY A 352 -36.64 32.25 -26.36
C GLY A 352 -37.89 32.54 -25.50
N LYS A 353 -38.07 31.80 -24.38
CA LYS A 353 -39.16 32.03 -23.42
C LYS A 353 -38.85 33.12 -22.39
N ALA A 354 -37.59 33.46 -22.17
CA ALA A 354 -37.14 34.51 -21.28
C ALA A 354 -37.33 35.91 -21.90
N ILE A 355 -38.57 36.31 -22.16
CA ILE A 355 -38.92 37.54 -22.89
C ILE A 355 -38.98 38.77 -21.97
N GLY A 356 -39.04 38.58 -20.67
CA GLY A 356 -39.19 39.65 -19.69
C GLY A 356 -37.94 40.57 -19.59
N GLY A 357 -38.22 41.88 -19.27
CA GLY A 357 -37.14 42.83 -18.94
C GLY A 357 -36.75 42.85 -17.45
N ASN A 358 -37.25 41.88 -16.64
CA ASN A 358 -36.91 41.74 -15.23
C ASN A 358 -35.57 41.07 -15.06
N ALA A 359 -34.92 41.23 -13.88
CA ALA A 359 -33.60 40.70 -13.59
C ALA A 359 -33.50 39.17 -13.76
N GLU A 360 -34.57 38.44 -13.43
CA GLU A 360 -34.63 36.99 -13.60
C GLU A 360 -34.54 36.55 -15.08
N SER A 361 -35.33 37.20 -15.97
CA SER A 361 -35.30 36.89 -17.41
C SER A 361 -33.97 37.26 -18.06
N LEU A 362 -33.34 38.33 -17.62
CA LEU A 362 -32.00 38.71 -18.09
C LEU A 362 -30.96 37.67 -17.64
N SER A 363 -30.97 37.27 -16.38
CA SER A 363 -30.07 36.23 -15.86
C SER A 363 -30.23 34.93 -16.62
N VAL A 364 -31.47 34.45 -16.85
CA VAL A 364 -31.71 33.21 -17.63
C VAL A 364 -31.16 33.34 -19.07
N LYS A 365 -31.24 34.51 -19.70
CA LYS A 365 -30.63 34.69 -21.04
C LYS A 365 -29.13 34.61 -20.98
N GLU A 366 -28.51 35.30 -20.02
CA GLU A 366 -27.06 35.27 -19.82
C GLU A 366 -26.57 33.84 -19.57
N ASP A 367 -27.25 33.09 -18.68
CA ASP A 367 -26.95 31.70 -18.38
C ASP A 367 -27.08 30.79 -19.63
N CYS A 368 -28.12 31.03 -20.46
CA CYS A 368 -28.29 30.29 -21.71
C CYS A 368 -27.22 30.63 -22.75
N ASP A 369 -26.81 31.88 -22.86
CA ASP A 369 -25.77 32.34 -23.78
C ASP A 369 -24.41 31.76 -23.37
N GLU A 370 -24.10 31.77 -22.08
CA GLU A 370 -22.90 31.15 -21.52
C GLU A 370 -22.88 29.63 -21.78
N ALA A 371 -24.01 28.94 -21.50
CA ALA A 371 -24.11 27.52 -21.77
C ALA A 371 -23.92 27.18 -23.26
N MET A 372 -24.48 27.98 -24.16
CA MET A 372 -24.29 27.81 -25.60
C MET A 372 -22.84 28.03 -26.05
N GLU A 373 -22.10 28.90 -25.38
CA GLU A 373 -20.67 29.10 -25.65
C GLU A 373 -19.85 27.86 -25.28
N TYR A 374 -20.08 27.25 -24.11
CA TYR A 374 -19.43 26.01 -23.70
C TYR A 374 -19.78 24.83 -24.65
N ILE A 375 -21.04 24.72 -25.08
CA ILE A 375 -21.45 23.70 -26.07
C ILE A 375 -20.73 23.91 -27.42
N ARG A 376 -20.54 25.15 -27.88
CA ARG A 376 -19.73 25.41 -29.08
C ARG A 376 -18.27 25.01 -28.92
N GLN A 377 -17.74 25.04 -27.70
CA GLN A 377 -16.42 24.56 -27.36
C GLN A 377 -16.37 23.02 -27.24
N ARG A 378 -17.47 22.31 -27.56
CA ARG A 378 -17.69 20.87 -27.51
C ARG A 378 -17.77 20.29 -26.08
N GLU A 379 -18.00 21.12 -25.08
CA GLU A 379 -18.35 20.62 -23.75
C GLU A 379 -19.75 19.99 -23.79
N LYS A 380 -19.91 18.80 -23.17
CA LYS A 380 -21.19 18.09 -23.18
C LYS A 380 -21.91 18.16 -21.83
N MET A 381 -23.24 18.11 -21.88
CA MET A 381 -24.08 17.98 -20.70
C MET A 381 -24.90 16.69 -20.77
N TYR A 382 -25.00 16.02 -19.64
CA TYR A 382 -25.83 14.82 -19.51
C TYR A 382 -26.84 14.96 -18.38
N TYR A 383 -27.93 14.23 -18.51
CA TYR A 383 -28.85 14.04 -17.38
C TYR A 383 -28.13 13.25 -16.30
N SER A 384 -28.26 13.68 -15.06
CA SER A 384 -27.65 13.00 -13.92
C SER A 384 -28.50 13.11 -12.66
N SER A 385 -28.29 12.17 -11.75
CA SER A 385 -28.88 12.15 -10.42
C SER A 385 -27.86 11.65 -9.43
N ILE A 386 -27.84 12.26 -8.23
CA ILE A 386 -26.96 11.86 -7.14
C ILE A 386 -27.83 11.51 -5.93
N ALA A 387 -27.68 10.30 -5.44
CA ALA A 387 -28.43 9.76 -4.33
C ALA A 387 -27.50 9.23 -3.25
N PHE A 388 -27.85 9.44 -1.99
CA PHE A 388 -27.14 8.89 -0.83
C PHE A 388 -28.09 8.02 -0.02
N TYR A 389 -27.77 6.73 0.06
CA TYR A 389 -28.52 5.76 0.86
C TYR A 389 -27.96 5.73 2.28
N VAL A 390 -28.86 5.71 3.25
CA VAL A 390 -28.53 5.64 4.68
C VAL A 390 -29.44 4.67 5.40
N LYS A 391 -28.91 4.04 6.43
CA LYS A 391 -29.66 3.13 7.31
C LYS A 391 -29.28 3.32 8.77
N ASP A 392 -30.17 2.96 9.68
CA ASP A 392 -29.91 2.97 11.11
C ASP A 392 -30.77 1.91 11.81
N ALA A 393 -30.39 1.48 13.00
CA ALA A 393 -31.15 0.51 13.80
C ALA A 393 -32.56 1.01 14.19
N SER A 394 -32.78 2.33 14.19
CA SER A 394 -34.04 2.96 14.60
C SER A 394 -34.42 4.13 13.68
N ILE A 395 -35.73 4.42 13.59
CA ILE A 395 -36.25 5.57 12.83
C ILE A 395 -35.71 6.89 13.39
N GLY A 396 -35.61 7.03 14.72
CA GLY A 396 -35.04 8.23 15.35
C GLY A 396 -33.55 8.42 15.01
N GLY A 397 -32.78 7.33 14.98
CA GLY A 397 -31.40 7.33 14.54
C GLY A 397 -31.27 7.67 13.05
N LEU A 398 -32.12 7.06 12.20
CA LEU A 398 -32.15 7.34 10.76
C LEU A 398 -32.40 8.82 10.46
N LYS A 399 -33.37 9.45 11.14
CA LYS A 399 -33.66 10.89 10.98
C LYS A 399 -32.46 11.76 11.38
N ARG A 400 -31.74 11.43 12.46
CA ARG A 400 -30.51 12.14 12.84
C ARG A 400 -29.42 11.98 11.79
N LYS A 401 -29.25 10.76 11.23
CA LYS A 401 -28.29 10.51 10.13
C LYS A 401 -28.65 11.31 8.88
N ILE A 402 -29.91 11.39 8.49
CA ILE A 402 -30.40 12.20 7.36
C ILE A 402 -30.07 13.67 7.61
N GLN A 403 -30.33 14.21 8.80
CA GLN A 403 -29.99 15.60 9.14
C GLN A 403 -28.48 15.86 9.08
N GLY A 404 -27.67 14.95 9.64
CA GLY A 404 -26.21 15.03 9.55
C GLY A 404 -25.71 15.00 8.12
N LEU A 405 -26.22 14.06 7.32
CA LEU A 405 -25.90 13.92 5.89
C LEU A 405 -26.24 15.21 5.12
N ASN A 406 -27.45 15.74 5.29
CA ASN A 406 -27.88 16.99 4.66
C ASN A 406 -26.96 18.16 5.04
N SER A 407 -26.57 18.27 6.32
CA SER A 407 -25.66 19.33 6.75
C SER A 407 -24.28 19.21 6.06
N VAL A 408 -23.72 18.01 6.03
CA VAL A 408 -22.41 17.79 5.40
C VAL A 408 -22.45 18.07 3.89
N LEU A 409 -23.46 17.55 3.18
CA LEU A 409 -23.60 17.74 1.73
C LEU A 409 -23.82 19.22 1.37
N ASN A 410 -24.74 19.89 2.04
CA ASN A 410 -25.02 21.31 1.78
C ASN A 410 -23.81 22.22 2.04
N ASN A 411 -23.03 21.95 3.09
CA ASN A 411 -21.79 22.68 3.39
C ASN A 411 -20.68 22.45 2.36
N ASN A 412 -20.74 21.34 1.61
CA ASN A 412 -19.79 21.02 0.55
C ASN A 412 -20.34 21.25 -0.87
N GLY A 413 -21.40 22.06 -0.99
CA GLY A 413 -21.93 22.50 -2.28
C GLY A 413 -22.90 21.57 -2.98
N LEU A 414 -23.30 20.47 -2.33
CA LEU A 414 -24.31 19.52 -2.82
C LEU A 414 -25.64 19.80 -2.14
N VAL A 415 -26.51 20.62 -2.74
CA VAL A 415 -27.79 21.00 -2.14
C VAL A 415 -28.76 19.82 -2.21
N THR A 416 -29.22 19.37 -1.05
CA THR A 416 -30.14 18.22 -0.96
C THR A 416 -31.61 18.63 -1.11
N VAL A 417 -32.44 17.70 -1.59
CA VAL A 417 -33.90 17.84 -1.59
C VAL A 417 -34.40 17.86 -0.15
N ALA A 418 -35.16 18.86 0.23
CA ALA A 418 -35.76 18.93 1.56
C ALA A 418 -36.76 17.78 1.76
N GLU A 419 -36.80 17.18 2.92
CA GLU A 419 -37.69 16.04 3.25
C GLU A 419 -39.19 16.36 2.97
N ALA A 420 -39.58 17.60 3.21
CA ALA A 420 -40.95 18.08 2.92
C ALA A 420 -41.29 18.10 1.41
N ASN A 421 -40.27 18.13 0.55
CA ASN A 421 -40.39 18.18 -0.91
C ASN A 421 -40.23 16.80 -1.57
N GLU A 422 -39.86 15.77 -0.80
CA GLU A 422 -39.74 14.41 -1.29
C GLU A 422 -41.14 13.80 -1.48
N VAL A 423 -41.51 13.57 -2.73
CA VAL A 423 -42.88 13.18 -3.10
C VAL A 423 -43.14 11.68 -2.87
N ALA A 424 -42.10 10.84 -3.03
CA ALA A 424 -42.28 9.38 -2.98
C ALA A 424 -41.00 8.68 -2.46
N PRO A 425 -40.67 8.79 -1.18
CA PRO A 425 -39.37 8.32 -0.63
C PRO A 425 -39.13 6.83 -0.85
N ALA A 426 -40.18 5.98 -0.73
CA ALA A 426 -40.06 4.55 -0.99
C ALA A 426 -39.77 4.23 -2.47
N SER A 427 -40.35 5.00 -3.41
CA SER A 427 -40.08 4.84 -4.84
C SER A 427 -38.69 5.38 -5.21
N SER A 428 -38.27 6.51 -4.62
CA SER A 428 -36.93 7.08 -4.82
C SER A 428 -35.84 6.13 -4.33
N PHE A 429 -36.07 5.39 -3.25
CA PHE A 429 -35.15 4.39 -2.77
C PHE A 429 -34.87 3.30 -3.81
N LEU A 430 -35.91 2.73 -4.41
CA LEU A 430 -35.75 1.67 -5.41
C LEU A 430 -35.16 2.18 -6.71
N ARG A 431 -35.54 3.38 -7.13
CA ARG A 431 -35.25 3.95 -8.44
C ARG A 431 -33.75 4.04 -8.77
N TRP A 432 -32.94 4.36 -7.78
CA TRP A 432 -31.51 4.58 -7.97
C TRP A 432 -30.63 3.37 -7.60
N LEU A 433 -31.28 2.22 -7.34
CA LEU A 433 -30.57 0.94 -7.22
C LEU A 433 -29.94 0.54 -8.55
N PRO A 434 -28.95 -0.33 -8.55
CA PRO A 434 -28.27 -0.75 -9.78
C PRO A 434 -29.25 -1.21 -10.87
N MET A 435 -29.12 -0.66 -12.08
CA MET A 435 -29.92 -0.99 -13.27
C MET A 435 -31.43 -0.67 -13.17
N ASN A 436 -31.93 -0.13 -12.05
CA ASN A 436 -33.37 0.06 -11.83
C ASN A 436 -33.92 1.37 -12.43
N TYR A 437 -33.05 2.33 -12.77
CA TYR A 437 -33.51 3.53 -13.46
C TYR A 437 -33.77 3.27 -14.94
N ASN A 438 -35.02 3.39 -15.37
CA ASN A 438 -35.40 3.30 -16.77
C ASN A 438 -35.78 4.67 -17.31
N PRO A 439 -34.93 5.30 -18.15
CA PRO A 439 -35.20 6.64 -18.72
C PRO A 439 -36.48 6.72 -19.55
N GLN A 440 -36.95 5.62 -20.13
CA GLN A 440 -38.18 5.59 -20.94
C GLN A 440 -39.42 5.73 -20.07
N ASN A 441 -39.38 5.24 -18.85
CA ASN A 441 -40.50 5.26 -17.92
C ASN A 441 -40.56 6.55 -17.09
N ASP A 442 -39.47 7.34 -17.09
CA ASP A 442 -39.37 8.56 -16.29
C ASP A 442 -39.77 9.81 -17.09
N ILE A 443 -41.05 9.90 -17.39
CA ILE A 443 -41.63 11.03 -18.15
C ILE A 443 -41.42 12.36 -17.43
N LYS A 444 -41.50 12.40 -16.12
CA LYS A 444 -41.38 13.62 -15.29
C LYS A 444 -39.95 14.02 -14.94
N ARG A 445 -38.98 13.14 -15.18
CA ARG A 445 -37.56 13.35 -14.85
C ARG A 445 -37.32 13.90 -13.44
N LEU A 446 -38.03 13.34 -12.46
CA LEU A 446 -37.91 13.74 -11.07
C LEU A 446 -36.47 13.48 -10.57
N TYR A 447 -35.85 14.52 -9.97
CA TYR A 447 -34.47 14.49 -9.43
C TYR A 447 -33.38 14.22 -10.46
N VAL A 448 -33.68 14.36 -11.76
CA VAL A 448 -32.70 14.24 -12.84
C VAL A 448 -32.48 15.63 -13.42
N LYS A 449 -31.24 16.08 -13.39
CA LYS A 449 -30.83 17.42 -13.81
C LYS A 449 -29.73 17.33 -14.87
N PHE A 450 -29.64 18.33 -15.72
CA PHE A 450 -28.48 18.52 -16.60
C PHE A 450 -27.29 19.00 -15.79
N ASN A 451 -26.16 18.34 -15.99
CA ASN A 451 -24.86 18.73 -15.45
C ASN A 451 -23.80 18.58 -16.54
N TRP A 452 -22.80 19.45 -16.50
CA TRP A 452 -21.63 19.35 -17.36
C TRP A 452 -20.89 18.03 -17.12
N CYS A 453 -20.47 17.36 -18.19
CA CYS A 453 -19.74 16.09 -18.09
C CYS A 453 -18.47 16.23 -17.22
N LYS A 454 -17.76 17.33 -17.37
CA LYS A 454 -16.61 17.69 -16.54
C LYS A 454 -16.93 17.80 -15.05
N HIS A 455 -18.09 18.36 -14.68
CA HIS A 455 -18.54 18.42 -13.30
C HIS A 455 -18.88 17.01 -12.78
N LEU A 456 -19.50 16.20 -13.61
CA LEU A 456 -19.78 14.81 -13.25
C LEU A 456 -18.49 14.02 -13.06
N ALA A 457 -17.51 14.13 -13.95
CA ALA A 457 -16.21 13.50 -13.83
C ALA A 457 -15.50 13.85 -12.51
N ASN A 458 -15.59 15.10 -12.08
CA ASN A 458 -15.02 15.57 -10.81
C ASN A 458 -15.73 14.99 -9.57
N LEU A 459 -16.99 14.56 -9.70
CA LEU A 459 -17.79 13.93 -8.64
C LEU A 459 -17.65 12.41 -8.60
N LEU A 460 -17.12 11.79 -9.67
CA LEU A 460 -16.97 10.34 -9.72
C LEU A 460 -15.99 9.84 -8.64
N PRO A 461 -16.31 8.73 -7.99
CA PRO A 461 -15.42 8.11 -7.00
C PRO A 461 -14.28 7.31 -7.64
N VAL A 462 -13.68 7.84 -8.70
CA VAL A 462 -12.55 7.23 -9.43
C VAL A 462 -11.19 7.79 -9.02
N LEU A 463 -11.21 8.82 -8.18
CA LEU A 463 -10.04 9.41 -7.53
C LEU A 463 -10.16 9.22 -6.02
N GLY A 464 -9.10 8.81 -5.37
CA GLY A 464 -9.15 8.48 -3.95
C GLY A 464 -7.77 8.38 -3.32
N ARG A 465 -7.69 7.67 -2.19
CA ARG A 465 -6.42 7.33 -1.55
C ARG A 465 -5.80 6.10 -2.21
N SER A 466 -4.49 6.04 -2.16
CA SER A 466 -3.76 4.85 -2.58
C SER A 466 -4.03 3.69 -1.63
N SER A 467 -4.15 2.48 -2.17
CA SER A 467 -4.11 1.21 -1.45
C SER A 467 -2.79 0.45 -1.68
N GLY A 468 -1.81 1.11 -2.32
CA GLY A 468 -0.53 0.50 -2.68
C GLY A 468 -0.60 -0.31 -3.97
N THR A 469 0.22 -1.36 -4.05
CA THR A 469 0.30 -2.26 -5.23
C THR A 469 -0.56 -3.52 -5.10
N GLY A 470 -1.05 -3.80 -3.90
CA GLY A 470 -1.75 -5.04 -3.57
C GLY A 470 -0.83 -6.22 -3.25
N HIS A 471 0.49 -6.03 -3.28
CA HIS A 471 1.47 -7.04 -2.85
C HIS A 471 1.72 -6.93 -1.35
N SER A 472 1.39 -7.96 -0.59
CA SER A 472 1.37 -7.93 0.88
C SER A 472 2.74 -8.24 1.52
N GLY A 473 3.84 -7.68 0.97
CA GLY A 473 5.17 -7.76 1.60
C GLY A 473 5.27 -6.87 2.84
N VAL A 474 4.72 -5.66 2.73
CA VAL A 474 4.50 -4.70 3.83
C VAL A 474 3.02 -4.32 3.83
N THR A 475 2.39 -4.39 5.00
CA THR A 475 0.98 -4.08 5.20
C THR A 475 0.83 -2.97 6.22
N PHE A 476 0.28 -1.86 5.77
CA PHE A 476 -0.12 -0.70 6.56
C PHE A 476 -1.58 -0.33 6.23
N PHE A 477 -1.98 0.90 6.51
CA PHE A 477 -3.30 1.43 6.18
C PHE A 477 -3.15 2.82 5.54
N ASN A 478 -4.12 3.22 4.75
CA ASN A 478 -4.26 4.63 4.40
C ASN A 478 -5.01 5.38 5.52
N ARG A 479 -5.10 6.70 5.46
CA ARG A 479 -5.80 7.52 6.46
C ARG A 479 -7.27 7.14 6.63
N GLY A 480 -7.89 6.61 5.59
CA GLY A 480 -9.28 6.18 5.60
C GLY A 480 -9.54 4.85 6.28
N GLY A 481 -8.49 4.10 6.65
CA GLY A 481 -8.58 2.79 7.28
C GLY A 481 -8.55 1.60 6.30
N GLU A 482 -8.33 1.86 5.02
CA GLU A 482 -8.16 0.79 4.04
C GLU A 482 -6.74 0.21 4.12
N PRO A 483 -6.57 -1.14 4.06
CA PRO A 483 -5.27 -1.75 3.96
C PRO A 483 -4.50 -1.22 2.76
N LEU A 484 -3.26 -0.79 3.01
CA LEU A 484 -2.31 -0.32 2.02
C LEU A 484 -1.12 -1.26 2.04
N SER A 485 -0.84 -1.89 0.93
CA SER A 485 0.24 -2.87 0.85
C SER A 485 1.14 -2.66 -0.36
N TYR A 486 2.42 -2.93 -0.16
CA TYR A 486 3.46 -2.93 -1.20
C TYR A 486 4.57 -3.90 -0.81
N ASP A 487 5.41 -4.26 -1.75
CA ASP A 487 6.47 -5.21 -1.51
C ASP A 487 7.81 -4.73 -2.09
N PRO A 488 8.77 -4.31 -1.25
CA PRO A 488 10.08 -3.87 -1.72
C PRO A 488 10.85 -4.94 -2.50
N MET A 489 10.51 -6.22 -2.33
CA MET A 489 11.16 -7.32 -3.05
C MET A 489 10.54 -7.60 -4.41
N VAL A 490 9.26 -7.27 -4.62
CA VAL A 490 8.49 -7.53 -5.85
C VAL A 490 8.30 -6.24 -6.67
N ASP A 491 7.89 -5.16 -6.02
CA ASP A 491 7.50 -3.89 -6.66
C ASP A 491 8.69 -3.00 -7.04
N LYS A 492 9.91 -3.46 -6.77
CA LYS A 492 11.14 -2.75 -7.12
C LYS A 492 11.29 -2.57 -8.63
N ALA A 493 11.76 -1.41 -9.05
CA ALA A 493 12.16 -1.16 -10.43
C ALA A 493 13.62 -1.57 -10.68
N GLN A 494 14.49 -1.40 -9.68
CA GLN A 494 15.92 -1.67 -9.76
C GLN A 494 16.45 -2.55 -8.62
N ASN A 495 16.09 -2.22 -7.37
CA ASN A 495 16.61 -2.90 -6.18
C ASN A 495 15.68 -2.78 -4.98
N GLY A 496 15.93 -3.56 -3.92
CA GLY A 496 15.20 -3.54 -2.65
C GLY A 496 15.90 -2.72 -1.54
N HIS A 497 16.84 -1.81 -1.89
CA HIS A 497 17.48 -0.96 -0.89
C HIS A 497 16.50 0.09 -0.38
N LYS A 498 16.49 0.28 0.95
CA LYS A 498 15.52 1.14 1.65
C LYS A 498 16.23 2.11 2.58
N LEU A 499 15.73 3.35 2.67
CA LEU A 499 16.06 4.33 3.69
C LEU A 499 14.81 4.72 4.47
N ILE A 500 14.88 4.62 5.79
CA ILE A 500 13.82 5.07 6.70
C ILE A 500 14.32 6.30 7.44
N LEU A 501 13.65 7.42 7.22
CA LEU A 501 13.93 8.69 7.86
C LEU A 501 12.86 9.01 8.91
N GLY A 502 13.29 9.38 10.10
CA GLY A 502 12.36 9.83 11.12
C GLY A 502 13.07 10.40 12.34
N PRO A 503 12.78 11.65 12.71
CA PRO A 503 13.38 12.29 13.88
C PRO A 503 13.09 11.51 15.16
N THR A 504 13.79 11.85 16.23
CA THR A 504 13.60 11.24 17.54
C THR A 504 12.12 11.30 17.96
N GLY A 505 11.56 10.19 18.36
CA GLY A 505 10.16 10.11 18.74
C GLY A 505 9.16 9.99 17.57
N ALA A 506 9.57 10.02 16.31
CA ALA A 506 8.68 9.81 15.15
C ALA A 506 8.12 8.38 15.05
N GLY A 507 8.68 7.42 15.78
CA GLY A 507 8.26 6.02 15.74
C GLY A 507 9.11 5.13 14.85
N LYS A 508 10.32 5.57 14.46
CA LYS A 508 11.25 4.85 13.57
C LYS A 508 11.51 3.41 14.01
N SER A 509 11.94 3.17 15.25
CA SER A 509 12.23 1.82 15.75
C SER A 509 10.97 0.95 15.83
N ALA A 510 9.79 1.54 16.13
CA ALA A 510 8.53 0.82 16.10
C ALA A 510 8.14 0.40 14.67
N THR A 511 8.31 1.29 13.70
CA THR A 511 8.08 0.99 12.27
C THR A 511 8.98 -0.15 11.81
N LEU A 512 10.29 -0.06 12.07
CA LEU A 512 11.25 -1.12 11.74
C LEU A 512 10.91 -2.45 12.41
N ASN A 513 10.55 -2.47 13.69
CA ASN A 513 10.11 -3.71 14.38
C ASN A 513 8.95 -4.37 13.64
N ILE A 514 7.95 -3.59 13.24
CA ILE A 514 6.77 -4.10 12.54
C ILE A 514 7.15 -4.63 11.16
N GLU A 515 7.99 -3.90 10.42
CA GLU A 515 8.43 -4.32 9.09
C GLU A 515 9.34 -5.55 9.13
N ILE A 516 10.23 -5.65 10.11
CA ILE A 516 11.07 -6.84 10.31
C ILE A 516 10.19 -8.06 10.60
N ALA A 517 9.17 -7.91 11.46
CA ALA A 517 8.23 -8.98 11.74
C ALA A 517 7.49 -9.43 10.48
N GLN A 518 7.03 -8.49 9.65
CA GLN A 518 6.37 -8.78 8.37
C GLN A 518 7.33 -9.44 7.38
N LEU A 519 8.54 -8.91 7.25
CA LEU A 519 9.58 -9.44 6.35
C LEU A 519 9.89 -10.91 6.69
N VAL A 520 10.09 -11.23 7.97
CA VAL A 520 10.36 -12.59 8.41
C VAL A 520 9.12 -13.47 8.20
N ALA A 521 7.92 -12.99 8.49
CA ALA A 521 6.68 -13.73 8.30
C ALA A 521 6.39 -14.04 6.82
N MET A 522 6.72 -13.12 5.89
CA MET A 522 6.41 -13.27 4.47
C MET A 522 7.52 -13.96 3.67
N TYR A 523 8.78 -13.73 4.03
CA TYR A 523 9.94 -14.15 3.23
C TYR A 523 10.86 -15.11 3.97
N ARG A 524 10.99 -14.96 5.30
CA ARG A 524 12.02 -15.59 6.14
C ARG A 524 13.40 -15.48 5.48
N PRO A 525 13.89 -14.29 5.16
CA PRO A 525 15.20 -14.09 4.55
C PRO A 525 16.30 -14.37 5.58
N ARG A 526 17.56 -14.40 5.17
CA ARG A 526 18.67 -14.22 6.11
C ARG A 526 18.74 -12.76 6.50
N THR A 527 18.35 -12.46 7.73
CA THR A 527 18.23 -11.08 8.21
C THR A 527 19.36 -10.73 9.14
N ILE A 528 20.12 -9.69 8.84
CA ILE A 528 21.16 -9.15 9.73
C ILE A 528 20.61 -7.83 10.29
N ILE A 529 20.41 -7.78 11.62
CA ILE A 529 19.93 -6.58 12.32
C ILE A 529 21.11 -5.98 13.08
N VAL A 530 21.51 -4.79 12.69
CA VAL A 530 22.58 -4.01 13.31
C VAL A 530 21.98 -2.82 14.02
N GLU A 531 22.21 -2.74 15.32
CA GLU A 531 21.61 -1.68 16.14
C GLU A 531 22.53 -1.18 17.29
N VAL A 532 22.07 -0.11 17.92
CA VAL A 532 22.64 0.46 19.12
C VAL A 532 21.56 0.55 20.19
N GLY A 533 21.66 -0.24 21.25
CA GLY A 533 20.78 -0.10 22.42
C GLY A 533 19.63 -1.10 22.57
N ASN A 534 19.65 -2.21 21.86
CA ASN A 534 18.73 -3.36 22.03
C ASN A 534 17.25 -3.02 21.82
N SER A 535 16.94 -2.22 20.80
CA SER A 535 15.55 -1.85 20.44
C SER A 535 14.77 -3.01 19.83
N PHE A 536 15.46 -3.98 19.20
CA PHE A 536 14.86 -5.13 18.53
C PHE A 536 14.92 -6.42 19.36
N GLY A 537 15.57 -6.40 20.53
CA GLY A 537 15.80 -7.61 21.34
C GLY A 537 14.54 -8.39 21.66
N LEU A 538 13.46 -7.72 22.10
CA LEU A 538 12.18 -8.38 22.42
C LEU A 538 11.51 -9.02 21.19
N LEU A 539 11.61 -8.38 20.01
CA LEU A 539 11.11 -8.99 18.79
C LEU A 539 11.90 -10.23 18.42
N VAL A 540 13.23 -10.17 18.56
CA VAL A 540 14.14 -11.31 18.30
C VAL A 540 13.87 -12.45 19.28
N ASP A 541 13.63 -12.14 20.58
CA ASP A 541 13.25 -13.16 21.57
C ASP A 541 11.92 -13.82 21.23
N PHE A 542 10.93 -13.04 20.79
CA PHE A 542 9.64 -13.55 20.34
C PHE A 542 9.76 -14.43 19.09
N MET A 543 10.60 -14.05 18.13
CA MET A 543 10.88 -14.84 16.93
C MET A 543 11.55 -16.18 17.30
N GLU A 544 12.53 -16.15 18.20
CA GLU A 544 13.26 -17.35 18.63
C GLU A 544 12.36 -18.35 19.34
N GLN A 545 11.43 -17.89 20.21
CA GLN A 545 10.43 -18.75 20.83
C GLN A 545 9.52 -19.45 19.81
N LEU A 546 9.36 -18.88 18.62
CA LEU A 546 8.54 -19.40 17.52
C LEU A 546 9.39 -20.10 16.43
N GLY A 547 10.58 -20.58 16.79
CA GLY A 547 11.39 -21.44 15.93
C GLY A 547 12.16 -20.72 14.81
N VAL A 548 12.37 -19.41 14.94
CA VAL A 548 13.33 -18.67 14.10
C VAL A 548 14.72 -18.89 14.70
N SER A 549 15.67 -19.36 13.89
CA SER A 549 17.06 -19.54 14.35
C SER A 549 17.74 -18.17 14.48
N VAL A 550 18.33 -17.93 15.65
CA VAL A 550 18.93 -16.63 16.00
C VAL A 550 20.38 -16.78 16.41
N HIS A 551 21.23 -15.87 15.93
CA HIS A 551 22.61 -15.71 16.41
C HIS A 551 22.79 -14.29 16.94
N ARG A 552 23.13 -14.16 18.25
CA ARG A 552 23.33 -12.84 18.89
C ARG A 552 24.81 -12.52 18.99
N VAL A 553 25.18 -11.35 18.53
CA VAL A 553 26.53 -10.79 18.54
C VAL A 553 26.51 -9.53 19.40
N SER A 554 27.12 -9.58 20.57
CA SER A 554 27.24 -8.41 21.46
C SER A 554 28.71 -8.11 21.69
N LEU A 555 29.15 -6.92 21.30
CA LEU A 555 30.54 -6.48 21.38
C LEU A 555 30.86 -5.97 22.80
N LYS A 556 30.97 -6.88 23.74
CA LYS A 556 31.32 -6.56 25.14
C LYS A 556 32.64 -7.24 25.51
N PRO A 557 33.42 -6.68 26.46
CA PRO A 557 34.61 -7.34 27.00
C PRO A 557 34.29 -8.77 27.47
N GLY A 558 35.09 -9.74 27.05
CA GLY A 558 34.86 -11.14 27.41
C GLY A 558 33.70 -11.86 26.70
N SER A 559 33.07 -11.27 25.68
CA SER A 559 31.98 -11.91 24.94
C SER A 559 32.42 -13.09 24.06
N GLY A 560 33.73 -13.18 23.76
CA GLY A 560 34.27 -14.19 22.83
C GLY A 560 33.97 -13.92 21.35
N VAL A 561 33.30 -12.80 21.03
CA VAL A 561 33.02 -12.38 19.64
C VAL A 561 34.33 -11.90 19.00
N VAL A 562 34.60 -12.43 17.80
CA VAL A 562 35.78 -12.05 17.00
C VAL A 562 35.29 -11.48 15.66
N LEU A 563 35.77 -10.28 15.35
CA LEU A 563 35.53 -9.56 14.09
C LEU A 563 36.86 -9.29 13.41
N ASN A 564 37.54 -10.34 12.96
CA ASN A 564 38.84 -10.23 12.31
C ASN A 564 38.70 -9.61 10.90
N PRO A 565 39.24 -8.39 10.65
CA PRO A 565 39.13 -7.75 9.33
C PRO A 565 39.98 -8.44 8.25
N LEU A 566 40.92 -9.31 8.62
CA LEU A 566 41.77 -10.08 7.70
C LEU A 566 41.26 -11.54 7.49
N ALA A 567 40.08 -11.90 7.95
CA ALA A 567 39.59 -13.27 7.83
C ALA A 567 39.62 -13.82 6.40
N ASP A 568 39.40 -12.96 5.41
CA ASP A 568 39.35 -13.28 3.98
C ASP A 568 40.72 -13.10 3.25
N SER A 569 41.80 -12.81 3.96
CA SER A 569 43.10 -12.52 3.37
C SER A 569 43.64 -13.66 2.49
N HIS A 570 43.21 -14.90 2.72
CA HIS A 570 43.56 -16.05 1.91
C HIS A 570 43.08 -15.95 0.45
N LEU A 571 41.96 -15.18 0.21
CA LEU A 571 41.44 -14.94 -1.13
C LEU A 571 42.35 -14.06 -1.98
N ILE A 572 43.18 -13.21 -1.35
CA ILE A 572 44.19 -12.38 -2.05
C ILE A 572 45.14 -13.26 -2.81
N LEU A 573 45.58 -14.39 -2.22
CA LEU A 573 46.57 -15.29 -2.79
C LEU A 573 46.01 -16.23 -3.87
N GLN A 574 44.71 -16.36 -3.96
CA GLN A 574 44.03 -17.19 -4.97
C GLN A 574 43.81 -16.44 -6.29
N ASN A 575 43.89 -15.11 -6.27
CA ASN A 575 43.69 -14.28 -7.45
C ASN A 575 44.98 -14.19 -8.29
N LYS A 576 45.01 -14.81 -9.48
CA LYS A 576 46.18 -14.92 -10.34
C LYS A 576 46.69 -13.56 -10.84
N ASP A 577 45.84 -12.57 -10.95
CA ASP A 577 46.23 -11.24 -11.43
C ASP A 577 47.08 -10.46 -10.41
N ILE A 578 46.89 -10.72 -9.11
CA ILE A 578 47.75 -10.14 -8.05
C ILE A 578 49.11 -10.77 -7.96
N GLN A 579 49.28 -12.00 -8.39
CA GLN A 579 50.60 -12.66 -8.44
C GLN A 579 51.56 -12.01 -9.47
N PHE A 580 51.05 -11.40 -10.53
CA PHE A 580 51.85 -10.73 -11.57
C PHE A 580 52.37 -9.33 -11.11
N GLU A 581 51.71 -8.65 -10.22
CA GLU A 581 52.15 -7.34 -9.70
C GLU A 581 53.22 -7.42 -8.61
N ILE A 582 53.48 -8.58 -8.05
CA ILE A 582 54.42 -8.81 -6.93
C ILE A 582 55.82 -9.25 -7.43
N ASP A 583 55.92 -9.77 -8.66
CA ASP A 583 57.17 -10.14 -9.25
C ASP A 583 57.91 -8.93 -9.89
N GLU A 584 58.83 -8.41 -9.10
CA GLU A 584 60.00 -7.59 -9.44
C GLU A 584 59.85 -6.43 -10.44
N ASN A 585 59.93 -5.21 -9.90
CA ASN A 585 60.47 -4.02 -10.55
C ASN A 585 59.65 -3.19 -11.56
N ASN A 586 58.34 -3.15 -11.52
CA ASN A 586 57.62 -2.10 -12.23
C ASN A 586 56.49 -1.50 -11.40
N LEU A 587 56.84 -0.66 -10.46
CA LEU A 587 55.93 0.35 -9.90
C LEU A 587 55.85 1.53 -10.87
N SER A 588 55.14 1.45 -11.95
CA SER A 588 54.76 2.61 -12.75
C SER A 588 53.54 3.30 -12.13
N ASP A 589 53.68 4.59 -11.90
CA ASP A 589 52.70 5.45 -11.22
C ASP A 589 51.30 5.59 -11.91
N ASP A 590 51.10 4.92 -13.05
CA ASP A 590 49.92 5.12 -13.90
C ASP A 590 48.70 4.17 -13.58
N ILE A 591 48.92 3.09 -12.85
CA ILE A 591 47.87 2.06 -12.62
C ILE A 591 46.89 2.44 -11.50
N VAL A 592 47.28 3.34 -10.59
CA VAL A 592 46.48 3.67 -9.40
C VAL A 592 45.35 4.67 -9.66
N ASN A 593 45.39 5.43 -10.76
CA ASN A 593 44.32 6.38 -11.11
C ASN A 593 43.24 5.78 -12.02
N GLU A 594 43.53 4.71 -12.76
CA GLU A 594 42.53 4.10 -13.67
C GLU A 594 41.50 3.20 -12.97
N THR A 595 41.78 2.72 -11.76
CA THR A 595 40.89 1.83 -11.02
C THR A 595 39.68 2.54 -10.35
N LEU A 596 39.70 3.86 -10.30
CA LEU A 596 38.58 4.63 -9.72
C LEU A 596 37.57 5.20 -10.76
N GLU A 597 37.92 5.24 -12.04
CA GLU A 597 37.12 5.92 -13.07
C GLU A 597 36.78 5.10 -14.32
N GLN A 598 37.24 3.87 -14.49
CA GLN A 598 36.99 3.11 -15.73
C GLN A 598 36.31 1.77 -15.50
N ASN A 599 35.25 1.59 -16.27
CA ASN A 599 34.49 0.39 -16.65
C ASN A 599 33.39 -0.11 -15.73
N GLU A 600 32.16 0.22 -16.11
CA GLU A 600 30.90 -0.38 -15.58
C GLU A 600 30.83 -1.90 -15.79
N GLU A 601 31.70 -2.51 -16.58
CA GLU A 601 31.70 -3.96 -16.84
C GLU A 601 32.64 -4.76 -15.90
N ASP A 602 33.66 -4.14 -15.27
CA ASP A 602 34.60 -4.80 -14.34
C ASP A 602 34.14 -4.78 -12.85
N ASP A 603 33.06 -4.13 -12.52
CA ASP A 603 32.48 -4.06 -11.17
C ASP A 603 31.98 -5.44 -10.62
N ALA A 604 32.29 -6.54 -11.29
CA ALA A 604 31.82 -7.89 -10.92
C ALA A 604 32.78 -8.64 -9.98
N GLN A 605 34.02 -8.22 -9.81
CA GLN A 605 34.99 -8.91 -8.98
C GLN A 605 35.24 -8.17 -7.66
N ARG A 606 35.20 -8.90 -6.55
CA ARG A 606 35.44 -8.38 -5.21
C ARG A 606 36.92 -8.02 -5.03
N ASP A 607 37.21 -6.78 -4.65
CA ASP A 607 38.56 -6.31 -4.34
C ASP A 607 38.90 -6.54 -2.86
N VAL A 608 39.22 -7.77 -2.50
CA VAL A 608 39.52 -8.17 -1.12
C VAL A 608 40.72 -7.42 -0.54
N LEU A 609 41.74 -7.12 -1.34
CA LEU A 609 42.94 -6.37 -0.89
C LEU A 609 42.56 -4.92 -0.53
N GLY A 610 41.73 -4.27 -1.36
CA GLY A 610 41.27 -2.91 -1.07
C GLY A 610 40.31 -2.87 0.15
N GLU A 611 39.49 -3.91 0.37
CA GLU A 611 38.65 -4.03 1.56
C GLU A 611 39.47 -4.11 2.86
N ILE A 612 40.49 -4.94 2.86
CA ILE A 612 41.39 -5.10 4.03
C ILE A 612 42.24 -3.84 4.22
N GLU A 613 42.72 -3.19 3.13
CA GLU A 613 43.44 -1.92 3.20
C GLU A 613 42.68 -0.85 3.95
N ILE A 614 41.37 -0.69 3.67
CA ILE A 614 40.51 0.27 4.36
C ILE A 614 40.48 0.00 5.87
N SER A 615 40.30 -1.26 6.28
CA SER A 615 40.31 -1.62 7.70
C SER A 615 41.64 -1.33 8.39
N ILE A 616 42.75 -1.66 7.75
CA ILE A 616 44.09 -1.40 8.29
C ILE A 616 44.40 0.11 8.32
N ARG A 617 43.97 0.89 7.33
CA ARG A 617 44.09 2.35 7.34
C ARG A 617 43.33 2.96 8.53
N LEU A 618 42.09 2.53 8.77
CA LEU A 618 41.29 2.95 9.93
C LEU A 618 41.99 2.62 11.26
N MET A 619 42.64 1.46 11.35
CA MET A 619 43.41 1.09 12.53
C MET A 619 44.67 1.96 12.71
N ILE A 620 45.35 2.32 11.63
CA ILE A 620 46.57 3.16 11.68
C ILE A 620 46.25 4.61 12.02
N THR A 621 45.18 5.15 11.43
CA THR A 621 44.78 6.56 11.57
C THR A 621 43.83 6.82 12.74
N GLY A 622 43.39 5.79 13.45
CA GLY A 622 42.34 5.92 14.47
C GLY A 622 40.99 6.42 13.91
N GLY A 623 40.81 6.34 12.57
CA GLY A 623 39.61 6.85 11.89
C GLY A 623 39.54 8.38 11.80
N GLU A 624 40.61 9.09 12.09
CA GLU A 624 40.67 10.55 11.95
C GLU A 624 40.96 10.92 10.49
N GLU A 625 40.04 11.71 9.92
CA GLU A 625 40.12 12.13 8.51
C GLU A 625 41.42 12.87 8.16
N ARG A 626 41.86 13.75 9.07
CA ARG A 626 43.11 14.49 8.89
C ARG A 626 44.34 13.58 8.82
N GLU A 627 44.38 12.51 9.61
CA GLU A 627 45.45 11.52 9.57
C GLU A 627 45.41 10.66 8.32
N ASP A 628 44.21 10.31 7.86
CA ASP A 628 44.04 9.56 6.62
C ASP A 628 44.43 10.36 5.37
N GLU A 629 44.19 11.66 5.35
CA GLU A 629 44.62 12.59 4.29
C GLU A 629 46.15 12.76 4.24
N LEU A 630 46.82 12.57 5.36
CA LEU A 630 48.29 12.62 5.43
C LEU A 630 48.96 11.37 4.88
N LEU A 631 48.25 10.26 4.73
CA LEU A 631 48.75 9.03 4.12
C LEU A 631 48.98 9.22 2.61
N ARG A 632 50.22 9.26 2.20
CA ARG A 632 50.61 9.38 0.78
C ARG A 632 50.37 8.07 0.03
N ARG A 633 50.32 8.10 -1.29
CA ARG A 633 50.24 6.90 -2.13
C ARG A 633 51.29 5.86 -1.79
N SER A 634 52.50 6.31 -1.53
CA SER A 634 53.62 5.42 -1.13
C SER A 634 53.36 4.71 0.20
N ASP A 635 52.65 5.34 1.13
CA ASP A 635 52.36 4.78 2.43
C ASP A 635 51.23 3.71 2.27
N ARG A 636 50.23 3.98 1.44
CA ARG A 636 49.18 3.03 1.07
C ARG A 636 49.76 1.81 0.36
N ALA A 637 50.75 2.00 -0.53
CA ALA A 637 51.45 0.87 -1.16
C ALA A 637 52.19 0.01 -0.13
N MET A 638 52.84 0.60 0.88
CA MET A 638 53.44 -0.15 1.99
C MET A 638 52.40 -0.90 2.83
N ILE A 639 51.26 -0.33 3.09
CA ILE A 639 50.17 -1.02 3.80
C ILE A 639 49.74 -2.24 2.99
N ARG A 640 49.49 -2.10 1.68
CA ARG A 640 49.13 -3.25 0.81
C ARG A 640 50.24 -4.32 0.81
N GLN A 641 51.50 -3.92 0.70
CA GLN A 641 52.62 -4.86 0.76
C GLN A 641 52.65 -5.61 2.11
N ALA A 642 52.44 -4.90 3.22
CA ALA A 642 52.37 -5.54 4.53
C ALA A 642 51.18 -6.52 4.67
N ILE A 643 50.02 -6.17 4.12
CA ILE A 643 48.85 -7.07 4.09
C ILE A 643 49.13 -8.36 3.32
N VAL A 644 49.75 -8.24 2.13
CA VAL A 644 50.14 -9.42 1.32
C VAL A 644 51.18 -10.28 2.02
N MET A 645 52.17 -9.66 2.69
CA MET A 645 53.17 -10.39 3.48
C MET A 645 52.49 -11.14 4.63
N ALA A 646 51.60 -10.47 5.38
CA ALA A 646 50.84 -11.09 6.47
C ALA A 646 49.96 -12.26 5.97
N ALA A 647 49.25 -12.05 4.84
CA ALA A 647 48.43 -13.09 4.23
C ALA A 647 49.25 -14.33 3.84
N ARG A 648 50.44 -14.12 3.26
CA ARG A 648 51.36 -15.20 2.85
C ARG A 648 51.85 -16.00 4.05
N VAL A 649 52.32 -15.33 5.11
CA VAL A 649 52.76 -16.00 6.36
C VAL A 649 51.61 -16.82 6.96
N ALA A 650 50.44 -16.23 7.09
CA ALA A 650 49.29 -16.92 7.67
C ALA A 650 48.82 -18.12 6.82
N TYR A 651 48.89 -17.99 5.48
CA TYR A 651 48.59 -19.08 4.55
C TYR A 651 49.54 -20.28 4.69
N ASP A 652 50.84 -20.00 4.77
CA ASP A 652 51.87 -21.04 4.99
C ASP A 652 51.70 -21.72 6.33
N GLU A 653 51.25 -21.00 7.36
CA GLU A 653 50.95 -21.54 8.69
C GLU A 653 49.57 -22.18 8.78
N ARG A 654 48.74 -22.16 7.70
CA ARG A 654 47.35 -22.71 7.63
C ARG A 654 46.40 -22.08 8.66
N ARG A 655 46.48 -20.80 8.89
CA ARG A 655 45.63 -20.02 9.78
C ARG A 655 45.10 -18.77 9.10
N GLN A 656 44.15 -18.11 9.73
CA GLN A 656 43.75 -16.77 9.31
C GLN A 656 44.82 -15.74 9.68
N ALA A 657 45.08 -14.77 8.79
CA ALA A 657 45.87 -13.62 9.16
C ALA A 657 45.11 -12.75 10.17
N VAL A 658 45.83 -12.08 11.03
CA VAL A 658 45.29 -11.17 12.05
C VAL A 658 46.07 -9.85 12.03
N PRO A 659 45.55 -8.74 12.59
CA PRO A 659 46.19 -7.44 12.56
C PRO A 659 47.65 -7.43 13.08
N SER A 660 47.99 -8.29 14.05
CA SER A 660 49.39 -8.44 14.49
C SER A 660 50.34 -8.95 13.42
N ASP A 661 49.87 -9.73 12.45
CA ASP A 661 50.71 -10.17 11.32
C ASP A 661 51.07 -9.01 10.41
N VAL A 662 50.12 -8.08 10.18
CA VAL A 662 50.35 -6.85 9.42
C VAL A 662 51.31 -5.94 10.19
N GLN A 663 51.16 -5.85 11.50
CA GLN A 663 52.09 -5.10 12.37
C GLN A 663 53.53 -5.65 12.26
N GLU A 664 53.72 -6.94 12.33
CA GLU A 664 55.05 -7.57 12.17
C GLU A 664 55.61 -7.38 10.75
N ALA A 665 54.78 -7.42 9.73
CA ALA A 665 55.16 -7.12 8.36
C ALA A 665 55.65 -5.68 8.22
N LEU A 666 54.96 -4.68 8.83
CA LEU A 666 55.38 -3.28 8.84
C LEU A 666 56.71 -3.08 9.62
N PHE A 667 56.89 -3.75 10.74
CA PHE A 667 58.17 -3.75 11.45
C PHE A 667 59.32 -4.42 10.66
N THR A 668 59.00 -5.42 9.85
CA THR A 668 59.96 -6.03 8.93
C THR A 668 60.38 -5.05 7.85
N LEU A 669 59.38 -4.36 7.23
CA LEU A 669 59.67 -3.28 6.25
C LEU A 669 60.48 -2.12 6.86
N SER A 670 60.29 -1.80 8.15
CA SER A 670 61.05 -0.77 8.84
C SER A 670 62.56 -1.10 8.99
N LYS A 671 62.90 -2.38 8.97
CA LYS A 671 64.27 -2.89 9.04
C LYS A 671 64.94 -3.11 7.69
N ASP A 672 64.19 -3.01 6.59
CA ASP A 672 64.67 -3.24 5.23
C ASP A 672 65.61 -2.12 4.79
N THR A 673 66.92 -2.43 4.64
CA THR A 673 67.92 -1.47 4.26
C THR A 673 67.82 -1.01 2.81
N HIS A 674 67.05 -1.65 1.96
CA HIS A 674 66.78 -1.24 0.59
C HIS A 674 65.81 -0.08 0.50
N LEU A 675 64.97 0.13 1.56
CA LEU A 675 64.07 1.24 1.64
C LEU A 675 64.74 2.51 2.16
N PRO A 676 64.40 3.73 1.63
CA PRO A 676 64.84 5.01 2.15
C PRO A 676 64.53 5.16 3.65
N GLU A 677 65.35 5.85 4.40
CA GLU A 677 65.21 6.05 5.84
C GLU A 677 63.86 6.63 6.23
N ALA A 678 63.34 7.59 5.48
CA ALA A 678 62.03 8.19 5.72
C ALA A 678 60.90 7.17 5.58
N ARG A 679 60.98 6.21 4.65
CA ARG A 679 60.02 5.13 4.50
C ARG A 679 60.09 4.12 5.63
N ARG A 680 61.29 3.78 6.08
CA ARG A 680 61.51 2.88 7.22
C ARG A 680 60.92 3.48 8.50
N ALA A 681 61.17 4.76 8.73
CA ALA A 681 60.54 5.48 9.87
C ALA A 681 59.02 5.49 9.79
N LYS A 682 58.44 5.70 8.60
CA LYS A 682 56.97 5.68 8.42
C LYS A 682 56.37 4.27 8.60
N ALA A 683 57.07 3.22 8.12
CA ALA A 683 56.66 1.85 8.35
C ALA A 683 56.61 1.49 9.85
N TYR A 684 57.67 1.94 10.60
CA TYR A 684 57.68 1.76 12.05
C TYR A 684 56.55 2.49 12.76
N GLU A 685 56.29 3.77 12.40
CA GLU A 685 55.19 4.57 12.94
C GLU A 685 53.82 3.91 12.71
N MET A 686 53.56 3.43 11.49
CA MET A 686 52.32 2.71 11.15
C MET A 686 52.20 1.41 11.95
N GLY A 687 53.26 0.66 12.12
CA GLY A 687 53.30 -0.56 12.96
C GLY A 687 53.01 -0.28 14.44
N GLU A 688 53.60 0.80 15.00
CA GLU A 688 53.27 1.25 16.37
C GLU A 688 51.80 1.64 16.53
N SER A 689 51.21 2.35 15.54
CA SER A 689 49.81 2.74 15.57
C SER A 689 48.87 1.53 15.63
N LEU A 690 49.21 0.44 14.96
CA LEU A 690 48.42 -0.82 15.01
C LEU A 690 48.41 -1.49 16.38
N SER A 691 49.35 -1.18 17.28
CA SER A 691 49.42 -1.80 18.60
C SER A 691 48.19 -1.55 19.45
N MET A 692 47.47 -0.46 19.22
CA MET A 692 46.18 -0.18 19.88
C MET A 692 45.09 -1.21 19.59
N PHE A 693 45.12 -1.87 18.44
CA PHE A 693 44.13 -2.84 18.00
C PHE A 693 44.61 -4.30 18.15
N THR A 694 45.90 -4.51 18.44
CA THR A 694 46.47 -5.87 18.63
C THR A 694 46.49 -6.29 20.10
N GLN A 695 46.26 -5.39 21.03
CA GLN A 695 46.31 -5.64 22.48
C GLN A 695 45.03 -5.18 23.17
N GLY A 696 44.86 -5.55 24.41
CA GLY A 696 43.72 -5.12 25.23
C GLY A 696 42.37 -5.67 24.76
N PHE A 697 41.32 -4.90 24.99
CA PHE A 697 39.93 -5.23 24.62
C PHE A 697 39.76 -5.28 23.08
N GLU A 698 40.36 -4.33 22.37
CA GLU A 698 40.34 -4.30 20.91
C GLU A 698 41.03 -5.52 20.32
N GLY A 699 42.15 -5.97 20.90
CA GLY A 699 42.83 -7.20 20.48
C GLY A 699 42.01 -8.47 20.72
N GLU A 700 41.14 -8.50 21.75
CA GLU A 700 40.19 -9.61 21.91
C GLU A 700 39.18 -9.73 20.76
N ILE A 701 38.76 -8.64 20.19
CA ILE A 701 37.74 -8.59 19.16
C ILE A 701 38.36 -8.69 17.76
N PHE A 702 39.41 -7.91 17.49
CA PHE A 702 39.96 -7.76 16.13
C PHE A 702 41.17 -8.61 15.84
N ASN A 703 41.97 -8.96 16.85
CA ASN A 703 43.27 -9.62 16.67
C ASN A 703 43.25 -11.12 17.07
N LYS A 704 42.17 -11.81 16.73
CA LYS A 704 42.04 -13.24 16.91
C LYS A 704 41.49 -13.95 15.67
N GLN A 705 41.74 -15.23 15.55
CA GLN A 705 41.12 -16.03 14.50
C GLN A 705 39.64 -16.16 14.75
N GLY A 706 38.81 -15.77 13.80
CA GLY A 706 37.36 -15.84 13.90
C GLY A 706 36.85 -17.22 13.48
N THR A 707 35.74 -17.63 14.07
CA THR A 707 34.94 -18.76 13.59
C THR A 707 33.87 -18.25 12.62
N PRO A 708 33.57 -18.95 11.52
CA PRO A 708 32.45 -18.59 10.65
C PRO A 708 31.16 -18.52 11.45
N TRP A 709 30.36 -17.50 11.18
CA TRP A 709 29.04 -17.40 11.81
C TRP A 709 28.10 -18.49 11.29
N PRO A 710 27.19 -18.98 12.13
CA PRO A 710 26.27 -20.03 11.72
C PRO A 710 25.29 -19.52 10.67
N ASP A 711 24.84 -20.43 9.78
CA ASP A 711 23.74 -20.13 8.86
C ASP A 711 22.41 -20.14 9.64
N VAL A 712 21.92 -18.97 9.98
CA VAL A 712 20.68 -18.76 10.76
C VAL A 712 19.74 -17.80 10.05
N ASP A 713 18.50 -17.75 10.52
CA ASP A 713 17.48 -16.84 9.96
C ASP A 713 17.76 -15.38 10.34
N VAL A 714 18.17 -15.15 11.58
CA VAL A 714 18.41 -13.80 12.13
C VAL A 714 19.76 -13.73 12.82
N ILE A 715 20.59 -12.78 12.39
CA ILE A 715 21.80 -12.38 13.10
C ILE A 715 21.53 -11.02 13.73
N HIS A 716 21.59 -10.93 15.05
CA HIS A 716 21.33 -9.71 15.80
C HIS A 716 22.61 -9.18 16.39
N VAL A 717 23.05 -8.00 15.94
CA VAL A 717 24.32 -7.36 16.30
C VAL A 717 24.08 -6.09 17.09
N ASP A 718 24.48 -6.07 18.36
CA ASP A 718 24.44 -4.87 19.21
C ASP A 718 25.81 -4.21 19.26
N LEU A 719 25.89 -2.99 18.68
CA LEU A 719 27.10 -2.16 18.61
C LEU A 719 27.19 -1.13 19.75
N ALA A 720 26.32 -1.19 20.77
CA ALA A 720 26.22 -0.16 21.83
C ALA A 720 27.55 0.14 22.54
N THR A 721 28.46 -0.83 22.66
CA THR A 721 29.78 -0.63 23.28
C THR A 721 30.64 0.35 22.48
N PHE A 722 30.64 0.23 21.15
CA PHE A 722 31.43 1.07 20.25
C PHE A 722 30.71 2.34 19.76
N ALA A 723 29.44 2.50 20.07
CA ALA A 723 28.69 3.72 19.75
C ALA A 723 28.97 4.88 20.73
N ARG A 724 29.89 4.68 21.68
CA ARG A 724 30.29 5.71 22.63
C ARG A 724 31.35 6.62 22.03
N GLU A 725 31.41 7.87 22.47
CA GLU A 725 32.43 8.85 22.09
C GLU A 725 33.84 8.29 22.33
N GLY A 726 34.70 8.41 21.34
CA GLY A 726 36.10 7.92 21.35
C GLY A 726 36.28 6.48 20.80
N TYR A 727 35.24 5.82 20.33
CA TYR A 727 35.29 4.49 19.72
C TYR A 727 34.93 4.49 18.24
N GLU A 728 34.96 5.63 17.56
CA GLU A 728 34.49 5.72 16.16
C GLU A 728 35.26 4.83 15.20
N ALA A 729 36.60 4.66 15.42
CA ALA A 729 37.43 3.76 14.62
C ALA A 729 37.02 2.30 14.81
N GLN A 730 36.86 1.87 16.07
CA GLN A 730 36.42 0.52 16.44
C GLN A 730 35.05 0.21 15.84
N LEU A 731 34.13 1.15 15.89
CA LEU A 731 32.79 1.02 15.31
C LEU A 731 32.87 0.81 13.79
N SER A 732 33.65 1.64 13.10
CA SER A 732 33.83 1.57 11.65
C SER A 732 34.47 0.24 11.24
N ILE A 733 35.52 -0.23 11.93
CA ILE A 733 36.19 -1.49 11.67
C ILE A 733 35.24 -2.69 11.92
N ALA A 734 34.49 -2.64 13.02
CA ALA A 734 33.50 -3.69 13.33
C ALA A 734 32.44 -3.77 12.23
N TYR A 735 31.94 -2.63 11.76
CA TYR A 735 30.93 -2.59 10.71
C TYR A 735 31.48 -3.05 9.33
N ILE A 736 32.71 -2.67 8.98
CA ILE A 736 33.37 -3.17 7.76
C ILE A 736 33.56 -4.70 7.83
N SER A 737 34.00 -5.22 8.98
CA SER A 737 34.11 -6.68 9.18
C SER A 737 32.77 -7.39 9.04
N LEU A 738 31.67 -6.75 9.48
CA LEU A 738 30.31 -7.24 9.28
C LEU A 738 29.92 -7.22 7.79
N ILE A 739 30.20 -6.13 7.07
CA ILE A 739 29.96 -6.04 5.62
C ILE A 739 30.72 -7.16 4.88
N ASN A 740 31.98 -7.43 5.25
CA ASN A 740 32.75 -8.53 4.67
C ASN A 740 32.09 -9.89 4.89
N HIS A 741 31.55 -10.10 6.09
CA HIS A 741 30.77 -11.30 6.36
C HIS A 741 29.51 -11.39 5.48
N ILE A 742 28.80 -10.29 5.28
CA ILE A 742 27.63 -10.23 4.38
C ILE A 742 28.04 -10.48 2.92
N ASN A 743 29.19 -9.93 2.49
CA ASN A 743 29.75 -10.19 1.15
C ASN A 743 29.97 -11.69 0.94
N ASN A 744 30.61 -12.37 1.92
CA ASN A 744 30.84 -13.81 1.87
C ASN A 744 29.53 -14.60 1.82
N MET A 745 28.55 -14.23 2.63
CA MET A 745 27.22 -14.84 2.58
C MET A 745 26.55 -14.62 1.21
N GLY A 746 26.64 -13.40 0.66
CA GLY A 746 26.10 -13.08 -0.65
C GLY A 746 26.69 -13.94 -1.76
N GLU A 747 28.00 -14.08 -1.80
CA GLU A 747 28.71 -14.93 -2.76
C GLU A 747 28.39 -16.42 -2.58
N GLN A 748 28.38 -16.90 -1.33
CA GLN A 748 28.07 -18.29 -1.01
C GLN A 748 26.64 -18.69 -1.41
N TYR A 749 25.67 -17.80 -1.22
CA TYR A 749 24.27 -18.10 -1.38
C TYR A 749 23.63 -17.47 -2.63
N GLN A 750 24.42 -16.86 -3.53
CA GLN A 750 23.95 -16.14 -4.72
C GLN A 750 23.01 -16.94 -5.65
N HIS A 751 23.10 -18.26 -5.65
CA HIS A 751 22.26 -19.14 -6.46
C HIS A 751 21.01 -19.67 -5.73
N GLN A 752 20.79 -19.23 -4.49
CA GLN A 752 19.61 -19.59 -3.71
C GLN A 752 18.53 -18.51 -3.83
N ALA A 753 17.27 -18.94 -3.92
CA ALA A 753 16.13 -18.01 -4.00
C ALA A 753 15.83 -17.24 -2.69
N ARG A 754 16.62 -17.48 -1.63
CA ARG A 754 16.45 -16.86 -0.32
C ARG A 754 17.27 -15.57 -0.23
N ALA A 755 16.58 -14.43 -0.10
CA ALA A 755 17.22 -13.12 0.00
C ALA A 755 18.03 -12.96 1.31
N ILE A 756 19.01 -12.05 1.28
CA ILE A 756 19.73 -11.56 2.45
C ILE A 756 19.33 -10.11 2.66
N VAL A 757 18.98 -9.71 3.87
CA VAL A 757 18.60 -8.33 4.20
C VAL A 757 19.44 -7.83 5.37
N ASN A 758 20.25 -6.80 5.11
CA ASN A 758 21.01 -6.10 6.13
C ASN A 758 20.23 -4.84 6.57
N ILE A 759 19.84 -4.80 7.82
CA ILE A 759 19.05 -3.73 8.43
C ILE A 759 19.96 -3.03 9.46
N THR A 760 20.21 -1.74 9.26
CA THR A 760 21.08 -0.95 10.14
C THR A 760 20.27 0.21 10.71
N ASP A 761 19.98 0.16 12.02
CA ASP A 761 19.42 1.30 12.75
C ASP A 761 20.52 2.27 13.17
N GLU A 762 20.17 3.54 13.31
CA GLU A 762 21.10 4.64 13.58
C GLU A 762 22.27 4.68 12.58
N SER A 763 21.97 4.47 11.30
CA SER A 763 22.97 4.33 10.23
C SER A 763 23.90 5.54 10.08
N HIS A 764 23.50 6.71 10.57
CA HIS A 764 24.33 7.90 10.57
C HIS A 764 25.64 7.70 11.33
N ILE A 765 25.63 6.96 12.44
CA ILE A 765 26.84 6.69 13.24
C ILE A 765 27.93 6.03 12.39
N ILE A 766 27.52 5.25 11.40
CA ILE A 766 28.41 4.49 10.52
C ILE A 766 28.77 5.29 9.26
N THR A 767 27.80 5.99 8.70
CA THR A 767 27.96 6.70 7.42
C THR A 767 28.61 8.08 7.55
N VAL A 768 28.75 8.63 8.76
CA VAL A 768 29.46 9.89 9.02
C VAL A 768 30.92 9.83 8.56
N LYS A 769 31.59 8.68 8.67
CA LYS A 769 32.98 8.52 8.22
C LYS A 769 33.03 8.30 6.71
N PRO A 770 33.74 9.15 5.92
CA PRO A 770 33.77 9.05 4.46
C PRO A 770 34.29 7.71 3.92
N LEU A 771 35.28 7.10 4.58
CA LEU A 771 35.82 5.80 4.21
C LEU A 771 34.77 4.68 4.34
N THR A 772 34.01 4.65 5.44
CA THR A 772 32.96 3.67 5.69
C THR A 772 31.80 3.88 4.71
N ALA A 773 31.39 5.13 4.47
CA ALA A 773 30.35 5.46 3.50
C ALA A 773 30.72 5.04 2.06
N ALA A 774 31.98 5.30 1.64
CA ALA A 774 32.47 4.88 0.34
C ALA A 774 32.51 3.34 0.20
N TYR A 775 32.93 2.66 1.27
CA TYR A 775 32.94 1.20 1.29
C TYR A 775 31.57 0.59 1.21
N LEU A 776 30.61 1.09 2.00
CA LEU A 776 29.21 0.66 1.94
C LEU A 776 28.58 0.93 0.56
N THR A 777 28.97 2.03 -0.08
CA THR A 777 28.54 2.35 -1.47
C THR A 777 29.03 1.28 -2.45
N LYS A 778 30.28 0.86 -2.34
CA LYS A 778 30.87 -0.20 -3.19
C LYS A 778 30.19 -1.55 -2.93
N ALA A 779 30.02 -1.91 -1.66
CA ALA A 779 29.35 -3.16 -1.26
C ALA A 779 27.90 -3.22 -1.75
N SER A 780 27.12 -2.14 -1.59
CA SER A 780 25.72 -2.10 -2.00
C SER A 780 25.50 -2.23 -3.51
N LYS A 781 26.43 -1.76 -4.34
CA LYS A 781 26.41 -2.01 -5.80
C LYS A 781 26.54 -3.49 -6.12
N MET A 782 27.48 -4.18 -5.47
CA MET A 782 27.69 -5.61 -5.64
C MET A 782 26.49 -6.40 -5.10
N TRP A 783 25.93 -6.02 -3.96
CA TRP A 783 24.83 -6.68 -3.28
C TRP A 783 23.59 -6.81 -4.15
N ARG A 784 23.32 -5.82 -5.01
CA ARG A 784 22.22 -5.88 -5.96
C ARG A 784 22.30 -7.13 -6.86
N LYS A 785 23.49 -7.52 -7.30
CA LYS A 785 23.69 -8.72 -8.14
C LYS A 785 23.58 -10.01 -7.33
N LEU A 786 23.91 -9.97 -6.04
CA LEU A 786 23.92 -11.11 -5.12
C LEU A 786 22.60 -11.34 -4.39
N GLY A 787 21.56 -10.51 -4.64
CA GLY A 787 20.28 -10.63 -3.93
C GLY A 787 20.34 -10.20 -2.46
N VAL A 788 21.29 -9.31 -2.12
CA VAL A 788 21.45 -8.71 -0.79
C VAL A 788 20.85 -7.30 -0.80
N TRP A 789 20.00 -7.00 0.18
CA TRP A 789 19.30 -5.71 0.29
C TRP A 789 19.75 -4.96 1.53
N LEU A 790 19.98 -3.67 1.38
CA LEU A 790 20.39 -2.76 2.45
C LEU A 790 19.21 -1.90 2.89
N TRP A 791 18.83 -2.00 4.16
CA TRP A 791 17.85 -1.15 4.81
C TRP A 791 18.54 -0.29 5.85
N LEU A 792 18.53 1.01 5.65
CA LEU A 792 19.13 2.00 6.53
C LEU A 792 18.05 2.78 7.27
N ALA A 793 18.23 3.04 8.54
CA ALA A 793 17.37 3.92 9.29
C ALA A 793 18.20 5.00 10.01
N THR A 794 17.74 6.24 9.93
CA THR A 794 18.41 7.39 10.55
C THR A 794 17.43 8.43 11.05
N GLN A 795 17.89 9.30 11.94
CA GLN A 795 17.06 10.36 12.48
C GLN A 795 17.05 11.61 11.59
N ASN A 796 18.21 11.98 11.02
CA ASN A 796 18.37 13.17 10.21
C ASN A 796 19.08 12.86 8.91
N ILE A 797 18.68 13.52 7.83
CA ILE A 797 19.33 13.36 6.53
C ILE A 797 20.68 14.08 6.48
N GLU A 798 20.88 15.14 7.28
CA GLU A 798 22.14 15.89 7.36
C GLU A 798 23.29 15.07 7.96
N ASP A 799 22.98 13.98 8.65
CA ASP A 799 23.98 13.08 9.20
C ASP A 799 24.78 12.34 8.10
N PHE A 800 24.29 12.37 6.86
CA PHE A 800 25.01 11.80 5.72
C PHE A 800 25.99 12.82 5.13
N PRO A 801 27.30 12.51 5.08
CA PRO A 801 28.27 13.33 4.39
C PRO A 801 28.03 13.33 2.87
N ASP A 802 28.61 14.31 2.15
CA ASP A 802 28.53 14.36 0.68
C ASP A 802 29.05 13.08 0.01
N ALA A 803 30.04 12.44 0.62
CA ALA A 803 30.57 11.15 0.17
C ALA A 803 29.49 10.05 0.12
N ALA A 804 28.45 10.14 0.96
CA ALA A 804 27.34 9.20 0.98
C ALA A 804 26.26 9.49 -0.09
N SER A 805 26.34 10.61 -0.83
CA SER A 805 25.35 10.95 -1.88
C SER A 805 25.22 9.84 -2.92
N LYS A 806 26.33 9.16 -3.27
CA LYS A 806 26.32 8.02 -4.19
C LYS A 806 25.54 6.83 -3.62
N LEU A 807 25.67 6.55 -2.32
CA LEU A 807 24.92 5.51 -1.63
C LEU A 807 23.43 5.84 -1.65
N LEU A 808 23.06 7.06 -1.27
CA LEU A 808 21.67 7.50 -1.22
C LEU A 808 21.02 7.51 -2.61
N SER A 809 21.77 7.81 -3.67
CA SER A 809 21.25 7.74 -5.04
C SER A 809 20.89 6.33 -5.52
N MET A 810 21.45 5.29 -4.90
CA MET A 810 21.12 3.89 -5.20
C MET A 810 19.91 3.37 -4.44
N ILE A 811 19.46 4.09 -3.41
CA ILE A 811 18.29 3.70 -2.61
C ILE A 811 17.03 3.97 -3.42
N GLU A 812 16.27 2.90 -3.68
CA GLU A 812 15.00 2.99 -4.40
C GLU A 812 13.86 3.37 -3.48
N TRP A 813 13.79 2.77 -2.28
CA TRP A 813 12.69 2.92 -1.33
C TRP A 813 13.03 3.95 -0.26
N TRP A 814 12.29 5.07 -0.26
CA TRP A 814 12.42 6.13 0.73
C TRP A 814 11.17 6.16 1.58
N GLU A 815 11.30 5.86 2.84
CA GLU A 815 10.22 5.97 3.84
C GLU A 815 10.53 7.13 4.77
N MET A 816 9.66 8.11 4.80
CA MET A 816 9.81 9.31 5.60
C MET A 816 8.66 9.36 6.61
N LEU A 817 8.99 9.19 7.88
CA LEU A 817 8.04 9.33 8.97
C LEU A 817 7.79 10.81 9.26
N VAL A 818 6.98 11.11 10.28
CA VAL A 818 6.65 12.47 10.68
C VAL A 818 7.88 13.37 10.64
N THR A 819 7.88 14.36 9.75
CA THR A 819 9.05 15.20 9.45
C THR A 819 8.62 16.66 9.40
N GLU A 820 9.41 17.56 9.98
CA GLU A 820 9.18 18.99 9.89
C GLU A 820 9.52 19.54 8.49
N SER A 821 8.91 20.66 8.11
CA SER A 821 9.12 21.25 6.76
C SER A 821 10.58 21.60 6.48
N SER A 822 11.33 22.05 7.50
CA SER A 822 12.74 22.36 7.38
C SER A 822 13.58 21.15 7.06
N GLU A 823 13.27 20.00 7.65
CA GLU A 823 13.98 18.75 7.41
C GLU A 823 13.57 18.12 6.07
N ALA A 824 12.29 18.22 5.71
CA ALA A 824 11.79 17.75 4.42
C ALA A 824 12.46 18.48 3.23
N GLU A 825 12.72 19.77 3.35
CA GLU A 825 13.45 20.54 2.32
C GLU A 825 14.92 20.08 2.17
N LYS A 826 15.57 19.66 3.25
CA LYS A 826 16.95 19.16 3.20
C LYS A 826 17.07 17.84 2.41
N ILE A 827 16.00 17.04 2.39
CA ILE A 827 15.96 15.80 1.61
C ILE A 827 16.16 16.06 0.12
N ARG A 828 15.76 17.24 -0.38
CA ARG A 828 15.96 17.64 -1.80
C ARG A 828 17.41 17.63 -2.25
N ARG A 829 18.35 17.75 -1.32
CA ARG A 829 19.78 17.63 -1.62
C ARG A 829 20.17 16.26 -2.18
N PHE A 830 19.47 15.21 -1.75
CA PHE A 830 19.81 13.82 -2.08
C PHE A 830 18.77 13.15 -2.99
N LYS A 831 17.53 13.64 -2.98
CA LYS A 831 16.43 13.10 -3.79
C LYS A 831 15.62 14.26 -4.37
N ALA A 832 15.46 14.28 -5.69
CA ALA A 832 14.56 15.24 -6.34
C ALA A 832 13.12 15.02 -5.85
N LEU A 833 12.55 16.02 -5.18
CA LEU A 833 11.19 16.00 -4.66
C LEU A 833 10.38 17.16 -5.25
N THR A 834 9.12 16.90 -5.59
CA THR A 834 8.16 17.94 -5.97
C THR A 834 7.59 18.65 -4.74
N ASP A 835 6.97 19.80 -4.94
CA ASP A 835 6.34 20.54 -3.83
C ASP A 835 5.17 19.77 -3.22
N GLU A 836 4.44 19.01 -4.04
CA GLU A 836 3.37 18.14 -3.60
C GLU A 836 3.90 16.96 -2.74
N GLN A 837 5.04 16.40 -3.11
CA GLN A 837 5.70 15.36 -2.29
C GLN A 837 6.15 15.93 -0.95
N ILE A 838 6.75 17.11 -0.92
CA ILE A 838 7.10 17.82 0.32
C ILE A 838 5.82 18.09 1.16
N SER A 839 4.77 18.57 0.53
CA SER A 839 3.49 18.80 1.22
C SER A 839 2.92 17.50 1.81
N MET A 840 3.01 16.38 1.09
CA MET A 840 2.59 15.07 1.58
C MET A 840 3.44 14.62 2.78
N ILE A 841 4.78 14.72 2.70
CA ILE A 841 5.71 14.36 3.78
C ILE A 841 5.40 15.17 5.04
N THR A 842 5.25 16.49 4.90
CA THR A 842 5.00 17.39 6.03
C THR A 842 3.59 17.26 6.61
N SER A 843 2.67 16.64 5.89
CA SER A 843 1.31 16.35 6.36
C SER A 843 1.23 15.15 7.31
N ALA A 844 2.25 14.30 7.35
CA ALA A 844 2.28 13.11 8.20
C ALA A 844 2.27 13.48 9.69
N ARG A 845 1.52 12.73 10.50
CA ARG A 845 1.34 12.96 11.94
C ARG A 845 1.51 11.67 12.73
N LYS A 846 1.72 11.84 14.03
CA LYS A 846 1.76 10.75 15.03
C LYS A 846 0.79 11.03 16.16
N ALA A 847 0.08 10.01 16.61
CA ALA A 847 -0.68 10.00 17.83
C ALA A 847 -0.15 8.87 18.74
N ALA A 848 0.32 9.22 19.92
CA ALA A 848 0.96 8.29 20.83
C ALA A 848 0.07 7.06 21.12
N ARG A 849 0.63 5.86 21.00
CA ARG A 849 -0.04 4.56 21.21
C ARG A 849 -1.23 4.28 20.27
N GLN A 850 -1.54 5.18 19.34
CA GLN A 850 -2.61 5.04 18.35
C GLN A 850 -2.03 4.71 16.97
N TYR A 851 -1.29 5.64 16.38
CA TYR A 851 -0.69 5.46 15.06
C TYR A 851 0.55 6.32 14.82
N THR A 852 1.29 5.95 13.80
CA THR A 852 2.31 6.79 13.16
C THR A 852 2.03 6.84 11.67
N GLU A 853 2.13 8.02 11.06
CA GLU A 853 2.08 8.18 9.61
C GLU A 853 3.47 8.33 9.03
N GLY A 854 3.60 7.95 7.77
CA GLY A 854 4.78 8.13 6.95
C GLY A 854 4.43 8.17 5.47
N VAL A 855 5.42 8.48 4.69
CA VAL A 855 5.33 8.53 3.22
C VAL A 855 6.35 7.56 2.65
N VAL A 856 5.94 6.73 1.72
CA VAL A 856 6.84 5.91 0.91
C VAL A 856 6.93 6.47 -0.49
N LEU A 857 8.16 6.66 -0.95
CA LEU A 857 8.49 7.10 -2.30
C LEU A 857 9.46 6.12 -2.95
N SER A 858 9.01 5.46 -4.01
CA SER A 858 9.83 4.68 -4.91
C SER A 858 9.51 5.05 -6.36
N LYS A 859 10.07 4.34 -7.31
CA LYS A 859 9.75 4.55 -8.73
C LYS A 859 8.32 4.14 -9.07
N ASN A 860 7.81 3.09 -8.40
CA ASN A 860 6.52 2.47 -8.67
C ASN A 860 5.46 2.78 -7.60
N VAL A 861 5.88 3.21 -6.40
CA VAL A 861 4.99 3.45 -5.26
C VAL A 861 5.21 4.86 -4.72
N GLU A 862 4.13 5.59 -4.58
CA GLU A 862 4.09 6.93 -4.01
C GLU A 862 2.79 7.06 -3.23
N CYS A 863 2.86 6.96 -1.92
CA CYS A 863 1.67 7.01 -1.06
C CYS A 863 2.00 7.42 0.37
N LEU A 864 0.98 7.91 1.06
CA LEU A 864 1.00 8.14 2.49
C LEU A 864 0.40 6.94 3.20
N PHE A 865 1.11 6.40 4.15
CA PHE A 865 0.66 5.27 4.94
C PHE A 865 0.47 5.63 6.41
N ARG A 866 -0.37 4.87 7.11
CA ARG A 866 -0.61 4.93 8.54
C ARG A 866 -0.35 3.55 9.15
N ILE A 867 0.52 3.51 10.13
CA ILE A 867 0.85 2.30 10.88
C ILE A 867 -0.05 2.21 12.10
N VAL A 868 -0.93 1.23 12.12
CA VAL A 868 -1.79 0.88 13.25
C VAL A 868 -1.52 -0.59 13.59
N PRO A 869 -0.48 -0.87 14.39
CA PRO A 869 -0.04 -2.24 14.61
C PRO A 869 -0.94 -3.00 15.58
N PRO A 870 -0.94 -4.34 15.49
CA PRO A 870 -1.42 -5.19 16.57
C PRO A 870 -0.77 -4.82 17.90
N SER A 871 -1.54 -4.87 18.99
CA SER A 871 -1.05 -4.45 20.32
C SER A 871 0.19 -5.23 20.75
N LEU A 872 0.34 -6.48 20.33
CA LEU A 872 1.53 -7.28 20.64
C LEU A 872 2.78 -6.69 19.99
N PHE A 873 2.77 -6.45 18.67
CA PHE A 873 3.93 -5.87 17.98
C PHE A 873 4.24 -4.45 18.45
N LEU A 874 3.22 -3.67 18.80
CA LEU A 874 3.43 -2.38 19.43
C LEU A 874 4.16 -2.51 20.78
N SER A 875 3.75 -3.46 21.64
CA SER A 875 4.37 -3.65 22.95
C SER A 875 5.81 -4.15 22.88
N LEU A 876 6.14 -4.99 21.86
CA LEU A 876 7.51 -5.42 21.59
C LEU A 876 8.42 -4.27 21.15
N ALA A 877 7.85 -3.29 20.46
CA ALA A 877 8.56 -2.13 19.91
C ALA A 877 8.64 -0.93 20.87
N MET A 878 8.05 -1.03 22.04
CA MET A 878 8.06 0.02 23.07
C MET A 878 9.45 0.16 23.69
N THR A 879 10.14 1.29 23.47
CA THR A 879 11.52 1.52 23.93
C THR A 879 11.67 2.79 24.79
N GLU A 880 10.62 3.56 24.94
CA GLU A 880 10.63 4.80 25.75
C GLU A 880 10.83 4.49 27.25
N LYS A 881 11.35 5.47 27.98
CA LYS A 881 11.69 5.31 29.40
C LYS A 881 10.51 4.85 30.26
N ASP A 882 9.35 5.44 30.04
CA ASP A 882 8.13 5.13 30.81
C ASP A 882 7.60 3.73 30.47
N GLU A 883 7.74 3.32 29.21
CA GLU A 883 7.35 2.01 28.71
C GLU A 883 8.24 0.90 29.28
N LYS A 884 9.56 1.15 29.32
CA LYS A 884 10.52 0.25 29.99
C LYS A 884 10.25 0.15 31.50
N ALA A 885 9.90 1.27 32.14
CA ALA A 885 9.55 1.27 33.57
C ALA A 885 8.27 0.47 33.84
N GLU A 886 7.26 0.54 32.98
CA GLU A 886 6.05 -0.26 33.09
C GLU A 886 6.35 -1.76 33.00
N ARG A 887 7.17 -2.20 32.02
CA ARG A 887 7.60 -3.58 31.90
C ARG A 887 8.40 -4.04 33.12
N MET A 888 9.37 -3.25 33.57
CA MET A 888 10.19 -3.54 34.75
C MET A 888 9.33 -3.75 35.99
N LYS A 889 8.30 -2.94 36.20
CA LYS A 889 7.34 -3.10 37.28
C LYS A 889 6.63 -4.47 37.21
N LEU A 890 6.16 -4.86 36.02
CA LEU A 890 5.49 -6.14 35.83
C LEU A 890 6.45 -7.32 36.03
N MET A 891 7.69 -7.19 35.55
CA MET A 891 8.74 -8.21 35.78
C MET A 891 8.97 -8.47 37.27
N ASN A 892 9.12 -7.40 38.05
CA ASN A 892 9.35 -7.48 39.49
C ASN A 892 8.12 -7.96 40.27
N GLU A 893 6.92 -7.55 39.88
CA GLU A 893 5.66 -7.89 40.56
C GLU A 893 5.30 -9.38 40.36
N PHE A 894 5.53 -9.91 39.16
CA PHE A 894 5.13 -11.26 38.79
C PHE A 894 6.30 -12.23 38.62
N ASN A 895 7.55 -11.78 38.79
CA ASN A 895 8.77 -12.56 38.57
C ASN A 895 8.80 -13.27 37.20
N ILE A 896 8.52 -12.50 36.13
CA ILE A 896 8.43 -12.98 34.74
C ILE A 896 9.51 -12.38 33.85
N SER A 897 9.72 -12.95 32.67
CA SER A 897 10.65 -12.43 31.68
C SER A 897 10.18 -11.07 31.13
N GLU A 898 11.08 -10.30 30.50
CA GLU A 898 10.72 -9.02 29.86
C GLU A 898 9.74 -9.25 28.71
N LEU A 899 9.88 -10.34 27.95
CA LEU A 899 8.96 -10.71 26.89
C LEU A 899 7.55 -11.01 27.44
N ASP A 900 7.43 -11.78 28.54
CA ASP A 900 6.13 -12.03 29.18
C ASP A 900 5.50 -10.73 29.71
N ALA A 901 6.32 -9.82 30.25
CA ALA A 901 5.84 -8.50 30.65
C ALA A 901 5.32 -7.69 29.45
N ALA A 902 6.01 -7.72 28.30
CA ALA A 902 5.54 -7.08 27.07
C ALA A 902 4.22 -7.69 26.56
N ILE A 903 4.05 -9.02 26.64
CA ILE A 903 2.81 -9.71 26.30
C ILE A 903 1.66 -9.26 27.24
N ARG A 904 1.93 -9.05 28.53
CA ARG A 904 0.92 -8.49 29.46
C ARG A 904 0.57 -7.04 29.16
N VAL A 905 1.54 -6.21 28.78
CA VAL A 905 1.30 -4.85 28.31
C VAL A 905 0.40 -4.85 27.07
N SER A 906 0.62 -5.79 26.13
CA SER A 906 -0.23 -5.89 24.93
C SER A 906 -1.68 -6.22 25.26
N LYS A 907 -1.96 -7.01 26.30
CA LYS A 907 -3.33 -7.28 26.77
C LYS A 907 -4.01 -6.02 27.31
N LYS A 908 -3.29 -5.19 28.07
CA LYS A 908 -3.81 -3.90 28.54
C LYS A 908 -4.08 -2.91 27.40
N LEU A 909 -3.23 -2.93 26.35
CA LEU A 909 -3.44 -2.12 25.16
C LEU A 909 -4.69 -2.57 24.39
N ASP A 910 -4.93 -3.87 24.29
CA ASP A 910 -6.15 -4.40 23.67
C ASP A 910 -7.40 -3.94 24.45
N GLU A 911 -7.39 -4.03 25.77
CA GLU A 911 -8.47 -3.53 26.63
C GLU A 911 -8.73 -2.03 26.42
N ALA A 912 -7.67 -1.20 26.40
CA ALA A 912 -7.75 0.23 26.16
C ALA A 912 -8.30 0.57 24.75
N ARG A 913 -8.04 -0.29 23.77
CA ARG A 913 -8.57 -0.20 22.38
C ARG A 913 -9.97 -0.80 22.24
N GLY A 914 -10.58 -1.32 23.32
CA GLY A 914 -11.86 -2.02 23.27
C GLY A 914 -11.81 -3.34 22.47
N ILE A 915 -10.64 -3.95 22.37
CA ILE A 915 -10.42 -5.24 21.70
C ILE A 915 -10.55 -6.34 22.75
N THR A 916 -11.60 -7.16 22.65
CA THR A 916 -11.79 -8.28 23.58
C THR A 916 -11.20 -9.54 22.95
N ARG A 917 -10.13 -10.10 23.51
CA ARG A 917 -9.54 -11.37 23.03
C ARG A 917 -10.53 -12.52 23.29
N LYS A 918 -10.82 -13.30 22.27
CA LYS A 918 -11.59 -14.55 22.38
C LYS A 918 -10.71 -15.76 22.76
N TYR A 919 -9.42 -15.59 22.97
CA TYR A 919 -8.51 -16.65 23.29
C TYR A 919 -8.00 -16.49 24.72
N GLU A 920 -8.56 -17.28 25.62
CA GLU A 920 -7.93 -17.70 26.84
C GLU A 920 -6.83 -18.73 26.47
N ASP A 921 -5.64 -18.48 26.96
CA ASP A 921 -4.54 -19.41 27.21
C ASP A 921 -4.28 -20.55 26.20
N SER A 922 -3.39 -20.27 25.23
CA SER A 922 -2.47 -21.29 24.73
C SER A 922 -1.15 -20.63 24.29
#